data_f70fbebf1391f8b402e4fc05add5ca65
#
_entry.id   f70fbebf1391f8b402e4fc05add5ca65
#
_cell.length_a   1.000
_cell.length_b   1.000
_cell.length_c   1.000
_cell.angle_alpha   90.00
_cell.angle_beta   90.00
_cell.angle_gamma   90.00
#
_symmetry.space_group_name_H-M   'P 1'
#
loop_
_entity.id
_entity.type
_entity.pdbx_description
1 polymer ?
#
loop_
_entity_poly.entity_id
_entity_poly.type
_entity_poly.pdbx_seq_one_letter_code
_entity_poly.pdbx_strand_id
1 'polypeptide(L)'
;MRRIGVFVCHCGTNIAATVDVKTVAETLGKEPAVVFSTDYPYMCSEAGQNIIKDAIKEHQLDGVVVCSCSPRMHEATFRKTVSAAGLNPYMLEVANIREQCSWIHKDIPEATAKAIVLGRAAIAKVLLNTPLIAGESPVTKRALVIGGGIAGIQTALDIADAGYPVDIVEKEPTIGGKMTQIDKTFPTLDCSSCILTPKMVECAQNENITIYSYSEIEAVTGFVGNFSVKIRRKARYVDENKCTGCGACTEKCPVKNVPDAYNLGLSNRHAAYIPFAQAIPNVAVLDATRCIKLTKGKCGLCSTVCSAGAIDYEQKETIVEEKYGAIVAATGYNPINIEGYDEFAYSQSKDVVTSLEFERILKADGPTDGHLQRLSDGKQPKTLVFVQCVGSRESGSQHGCGKEYCSKICCMYPAKHAMLCREKYPDTDVYVFYIDVRTPGKNYDEFYRRAVEQYGVHYIKGMVGKVCPKADGTLDVQASDLISNEQLHINADMVVLAAAIEPDKSARPLATMLTASMDTNDFFTEAHAKLRPVESPTAGVFLSGVCQGPKDIPETVAQAGAAASKVIGLLAKDKLSCNPCVSHSDPMKCNGCSSCANVCPYGAITYEEKDFSRRKDGSMIRRVAVVNEAVCQGCGACTVACPSGAMDLKGFATSQIMAEVDAICK
;
A
#
# COMPACT_ATOMS: atom_id res chain seq x y z
N MET A 1 -6.31 -6.31 -48.90
CA MET A 1 -7.05 -5.62 -47.80
C MET A 1 -7.03 -6.58 -46.60
N ARG A 2 -6.79 -6.11 -45.39
CA ARG A 2 -6.82 -6.97 -44.21
C ARG A 2 -8.22 -7.56 -43.97
N ARG A 3 -8.27 -8.75 -43.39
CA ARG A 3 -9.51 -9.51 -43.12
C ARG A 3 -9.82 -9.42 -41.64
N ILE A 4 -10.83 -8.65 -41.25
CA ILE A 4 -11.18 -8.35 -39.86
C ILE A 4 -12.37 -9.20 -39.43
N GLY A 5 -12.29 -9.79 -38.22
CA GLY A 5 -13.42 -10.41 -37.54
C GLY A 5 -13.95 -9.50 -36.43
N VAL A 6 -15.27 -9.34 -36.33
CA VAL A 6 -15.95 -8.56 -35.30
C VAL A 6 -16.78 -9.47 -34.40
N PHE A 7 -16.61 -9.34 -33.07
CA PHE A 7 -17.28 -10.18 -32.08
C PHE A 7 -17.98 -9.30 -31.05
N VAL A 8 -19.31 -9.36 -31.00
CA VAL A 8 -20.12 -8.50 -30.12
C VAL A 8 -20.59 -9.30 -28.91
N CYS A 9 -20.25 -8.83 -27.72
CA CYS A 9 -20.60 -9.48 -26.45
C CYS A 9 -21.91 -8.90 -25.87
N HIS A 10 -22.83 -9.78 -25.42
CA HIS A 10 -24.01 -9.32 -24.68
C HIS A 10 -23.70 -8.93 -23.24
N CYS A 11 -22.63 -9.51 -22.66
CA CYS A 11 -22.29 -9.40 -21.22
C CYS A 11 -23.51 -9.76 -20.34
N GLY A 12 -24.21 -10.83 -20.69
CA GLY A 12 -25.55 -11.13 -20.17
C GLY A 12 -26.51 -10.01 -20.49
N THR A 13 -27.11 -9.40 -19.48
CA THR A 13 -28.02 -8.26 -19.63
C THR A 13 -27.29 -6.90 -19.56
N ASN A 14 -26.01 -6.85 -19.15
CA ASN A 14 -25.29 -5.57 -18.94
C ASN A 14 -25.10 -4.74 -20.22
N ILE A 15 -25.01 -5.39 -21.38
CA ILE A 15 -24.93 -4.70 -22.68
C ILE A 15 -26.28 -4.87 -23.40
N ALA A 16 -26.77 -6.10 -23.53
CA ALA A 16 -27.94 -6.42 -24.32
C ALA A 16 -29.26 -5.83 -23.81
N ALA A 17 -29.31 -5.34 -22.57
CA ALA A 17 -30.51 -4.65 -22.07
C ALA A 17 -30.70 -3.25 -22.67
N THR A 18 -29.63 -2.61 -23.15
CA THR A 18 -29.66 -1.23 -23.67
C THR A 18 -29.03 -1.09 -25.05
N VAL A 19 -28.36 -2.11 -25.57
CA VAL A 19 -27.75 -2.14 -26.92
C VAL A 19 -28.34 -3.30 -27.70
N ASP A 20 -28.86 -3.04 -28.87
CA ASP A 20 -29.24 -4.09 -29.84
C ASP A 20 -27.97 -4.69 -30.46
N VAL A 21 -27.43 -5.71 -29.78
CA VAL A 21 -26.16 -6.37 -30.11
C VAL A 21 -26.18 -7.04 -31.47
N LYS A 22 -27.36 -7.50 -31.94
CA LYS A 22 -27.53 -8.09 -33.29
C LYS A 22 -27.38 -7.04 -34.35
N THR A 23 -28.10 -5.91 -34.20
CA THR A 23 -27.98 -4.77 -35.12
C THR A 23 -26.54 -4.23 -35.17
N VAL A 24 -25.82 -4.21 -34.03
CA VAL A 24 -24.39 -3.84 -34.00
C VAL A 24 -23.56 -4.83 -34.82
N ALA A 25 -23.72 -6.14 -34.64
CA ALA A 25 -22.95 -7.17 -35.34
C ALA A 25 -23.26 -7.14 -36.85
N GLU A 26 -24.54 -7.04 -37.25
CA GLU A 26 -24.97 -6.94 -38.66
C GLU A 26 -24.44 -5.67 -39.34
N THR A 27 -24.45 -4.53 -38.64
CA THR A 27 -24.01 -3.25 -39.20
C THR A 27 -22.49 -3.23 -39.35
N LEU A 28 -21.74 -3.64 -38.35
CA LEU A 28 -20.29 -3.71 -38.45
C LEU A 28 -19.82 -4.79 -39.42
N GLY A 29 -20.60 -5.86 -39.60
CA GLY A 29 -20.36 -6.88 -40.61
C GLY A 29 -20.39 -6.36 -42.06
N LYS A 30 -20.99 -5.20 -42.33
CA LYS A 30 -21.03 -4.57 -43.64
C LYS A 30 -19.85 -3.64 -43.93
N GLU A 31 -18.98 -3.40 -42.96
CA GLU A 31 -17.77 -2.60 -43.18
C GLU A 31 -16.81 -3.31 -44.16
N PRO A 32 -16.18 -2.59 -45.10
CA PRO A 32 -15.47 -3.20 -46.24
C PRO A 32 -14.35 -4.18 -45.89
N ALA A 33 -13.74 -4.04 -44.71
CA ALA A 33 -12.65 -4.90 -44.25
C ALA A 33 -13.14 -6.06 -43.38
N VAL A 34 -14.41 -6.08 -42.99
CA VAL A 34 -14.97 -7.12 -42.10
C VAL A 34 -15.43 -8.29 -42.93
N VAL A 35 -14.87 -9.47 -42.72
CA VAL A 35 -15.19 -10.71 -43.41
C VAL A 35 -16.01 -11.68 -42.56
N PHE A 36 -16.08 -11.44 -41.25
CA PHE A 36 -16.88 -12.20 -40.32
C PHE A 36 -17.35 -11.31 -39.17
N SER A 37 -18.62 -11.41 -38.81
CA SER A 37 -19.20 -10.71 -37.67
C SER A 37 -20.24 -11.57 -36.99
N THR A 38 -20.21 -11.63 -35.65
CA THR A 38 -21.18 -12.37 -34.86
C THR A 38 -21.37 -11.76 -33.49
N ASP A 39 -22.48 -12.09 -32.84
CA ASP A 39 -22.72 -11.78 -31.42
C ASP A 39 -22.80 -13.03 -30.58
N TYR A 40 -22.51 -12.94 -29.27
CA TYR A 40 -22.58 -14.04 -28.33
C TYR A 40 -22.79 -13.56 -26.88
N PRO A 41 -23.54 -14.30 -26.05
CA PRO A 41 -23.85 -13.88 -24.68
C PRO A 41 -22.64 -13.56 -23.82
N TYR A 42 -21.55 -14.34 -23.91
CA TYR A 42 -20.35 -14.19 -23.10
C TYR A 42 -19.09 -14.49 -23.92
N MET A 43 -18.58 -13.51 -24.68
CA MET A 43 -17.38 -13.68 -25.50
C MET A 43 -16.14 -14.07 -24.68
N CYS A 44 -16.08 -13.68 -23.39
CA CYS A 44 -14.98 -14.05 -22.48
C CYS A 44 -15.06 -15.49 -21.95
N SER A 45 -16.21 -16.19 -22.13
CA SER A 45 -16.35 -17.60 -21.77
C SER A 45 -15.55 -18.50 -22.72
N GLU A 46 -15.32 -19.75 -22.35
CA GLU A 46 -14.63 -20.75 -23.19
C GLU A 46 -15.31 -20.90 -24.56
N ALA A 47 -16.64 -21.00 -24.59
CA ALA A 47 -17.40 -21.08 -25.84
C ALA A 47 -17.22 -19.84 -26.71
N GLY A 48 -17.29 -18.62 -26.13
CA GLY A 48 -17.05 -17.39 -26.86
C GLY A 48 -15.60 -17.28 -27.39
N GLN A 49 -14.62 -17.68 -26.60
CA GLN A 49 -13.22 -17.74 -27.03
C GLN A 49 -13.00 -18.75 -28.18
N ASN A 50 -13.71 -19.89 -28.18
CA ASN A 50 -13.64 -20.86 -29.26
C ASN A 50 -14.23 -20.31 -30.56
N ILE A 51 -15.35 -19.56 -30.49
CA ILE A 51 -15.91 -18.86 -31.67
C ILE A 51 -14.83 -17.93 -32.30
N ILE A 52 -14.09 -17.17 -31.47
CA ILE A 52 -13.00 -16.31 -31.97
C ILE A 52 -11.89 -17.13 -32.63
N LYS A 53 -11.44 -18.23 -31.98
CA LYS A 53 -10.36 -19.09 -32.51
C LYS A 53 -10.73 -19.75 -33.83
N ASP A 54 -11.96 -20.24 -33.93
CA ASP A 54 -12.46 -20.94 -35.12
C ASP A 54 -12.61 -19.95 -36.29
N ALA A 55 -13.18 -18.76 -36.05
CA ALA A 55 -13.28 -17.72 -37.04
C ALA A 55 -11.91 -17.24 -37.56
N ILE A 56 -10.90 -17.12 -36.69
CA ILE A 56 -9.54 -16.76 -37.13
C ILE A 56 -9.01 -17.79 -38.15
N LYS A 57 -9.22 -19.07 -37.89
CA LYS A 57 -8.74 -20.16 -38.77
C LYS A 57 -9.56 -20.28 -40.04
N GLU A 58 -10.91 -20.31 -39.94
CA GLU A 58 -11.82 -20.51 -41.08
C GLU A 58 -11.78 -19.34 -42.02
N HIS A 59 -11.78 -18.13 -41.49
CA HIS A 59 -11.82 -16.91 -42.33
C HIS A 59 -10.44 -16.28 -42.52
N GLN A 60 -9.35 -16.91 -42.03
CA GLN A 60 -7.97 -16.40 -42.16
C GLN A 60 -7.87 -14.92 -41.76
N LEU A 61 -8.30 -14.60 -40.54
CA LEU A 61 -8.36 -13.22 -40.07
C LEU A 61 -6.98 -12.64 -39.83
N ASP A 62 -6.79 -11.38 -40.26
CA ASP A 62 -5.57 -10.59 -40.00
C ASP A 62 -5.70 -9.69 -38.79
N GLY A 63 -6.92 -9.51 -38.26
CA GLY A 63 -7.22 -8.69 -37.11
C GLY A 63 -8.57 -9.03 -36.50
N VAL A 64 -8.71 -8.75 -35.21
CA VAL A 64 -9.89 -9.06 -34.41
C VAL A 64 -10.36 -7.82 -33.67
N VAL A 65 -11.67 -7.53 -33.70
CA VAL A 65 -12.33 -6.52 -32.87
C VAL A 65 -13.33 -7.21 -31.96
N VAL A 66 -13.23 -6.98 -30.66
CA VAL A 66 -14.20 -7.46 -29.67
C VAL A 66 -14.94 -6.28 -29.07
N CYS A 67 -16.20 -6.13 -29.41
CA CYS A 67 -17.10 -5.14 -28.79
C CYS A 67 -17.65 -5.70 -27.49
N SER A 68 -17.13 -5.26 -26.34
CA SER A 68 -17.45 -5.87 -25.04
C SER A 68 -17.30 -4.88 -23.87
N CYS A 69 -17.04 -5.38 -22.66
CA CYS A 69 -16.69 -4.59 -21.50
C CYS A 69 -15.28 -3.96 -21.62
N SER A 70 -14.92 -3.14 -20.61
CA SER A 70 -13.63 -2.46 -20.56
C SER A 70 -12.44 -3.39 -20.85
N PRO A 71 -11.45 -2.96 -21.67
CA PRO A 71 -10.20 -3.69 -21.90
C PRO A 71 -9.51 -4.14 -20.61
N ARG A 72 -9.60 -3.34 -19.53
CA ARG A 72 -9.02 -3.67 -18.22
C ARG A 72 -9.49 -5.00 -17.64
N MET A 73 -10.66 -5.48 -18.07
CA MET A 73 -11.24 -6.74 -17.55
C MET A 73 -10.70 -7.97 -18.31
N HIS A 74 -10.78 -7.97 -19.64
CA HIS A 74 -10.61 -9.18 -20.43
C HIS A 74 -9.68 -9.04 -21.65
N GLU A 75 -9.00 -7.91 -21.84
CA GLU A 75 -8.05 -7.75 -22.96
C GLU A 75 -6.97 -8.85 -22.93
N ALA A 76 -6.40 -9.14 -21.75
CA ALA A 76 -5.43 -10.21 -21.59
C ALA A 76 -5.98 -11.59 -21.97
N THR A 77 -7.27 -11.85 -21.69
CA THR A 77 -7.96 -13.08 -22.06
C THR A 77 -8.08 -13.16 -23.59
N PHE A 78 -8.55 -12.11 -24.22
CA PHE A 78 -8.71 -12.07 -25.69
C PHE A 78 -7.35 -12.12 -26.43
N ARG A 79 -6.31 -11.45 -25.91
CA ARG A 79 -4.93 -11.55 -26.45
C ARG A 79 -4.40 -12.99 -26.42
N LYS A 80 -4.63 -13.72 -25.31
CA LYS A 80 -4.29 -15.15 -25.22
C LYS A 80 -5.12 -15.99 -26.21
N THR A 81 -6.39 -15.66 -26.38
CA THR A 81 -7.30 -16.37 -27.30
C THR A 81 -6.82 -16.23 -28.75
N VAL A 82 -6.52 -15.02 -29.21
CA VAL A 82 -6.04 -14.80 -30.58
C VAL A 82 -4.64 -15.40 -30.80
N SER A 83 -3.76 -15.32 -29.80
CA SER A 83 -2.44 -15.96 -29.84
C SER A 83 -2.54 -17.47 -29.94
N ALA A 84 -3.47 -18.10 -29.22
CA ALA A 84 -3.69 -19.56 -29.29
C ALA A 84 -4.24 -20.01 -30.67
N ALA A 85 -4.84 -19.10 -31.44
CA ALA A 85 -5.25 -19.35 -32.82
C ALA A 85 -4.16 -19.05 -33.88
N GLY A 86 -2.97 -18.58 -33.44
CA GLY A 86 -1.83 -18.27 -34.34
C GLY A 86 -1.79 -16.82 -34.82
N LEU A 87 -2.70 -15.95 -34.39
CA LEU A 87 -2.68 -14.53 -34.70
C LEU A 87 -1.84 -13.77 -33.66
N ASN A 88 -1.06 -12.77 -34.10
CA ASN A 88 -0.31 -11.94 -33.17
C ASN A 88 -1.27 -11.24 -32.18
N PRO A 89 -1.01 -11.31 -30.85
CA PRO A 89 -1.93 -10.81 -29.83
C PRO A 89 -2.20 -9.29 -29.87
N TYR A 90 -1.38 -8.53 -30.59
CA TYR A 90 -1.52 -7.09 -30.79
C TYR A 90 -2.30 -6.71 -32.07
N MET A 91 -2.77 -7.73 -32.83
CA MET A 91 -3.74 -7.58 -33.90
C MET A 91 -5.18 -7.67 -33.38
N LEU A 92 -5.40 -7.34 -32.12
CA LEU A 92 -6.67 -7.31 -31.40
C LEU A 92 -6.97 -5.88 -30.91
N GLU A 93 -8.20 -5.42 -31.10
CA GLU A 93 -8.75 -4.22 -30.45
C GLU A 93 -10.03 -4.56 -29.69
N VAL A 94 -10.26 -3.85 -28.59
CA VAL A 94 -11.46 -4.01 -27.74
C VAL A 94 -12.23 -2.70 -27.73
N ALA A 95 -13.43 -2.69 -28.34
CA ALA A 95 -14.37 -1.57 -28.25
C ALA A 95 -15.18 -1.69 -26.94
N ASN A 96 -15.07 -0.70 -26.06
CA ASN A 96 -15.80 -0.68 -24.81
C ASN A 96 -17.24 -0.21 -24.99
N ILE A 97 -18.14 -1.15 -25.24
CA ILE A 97 -19.58 -0.88 -25.42
C ILE A 97 -20.40 -1.11 -24.13
N ARG A 98 -19.75 -1.34 -22.98
CA ARG A 98 -20.39 -1.45 -21.67
C ARG A 98 -20.24 -0.16 -20.88
N GLU A 99 -19.07 0.10 -20.34
CA GLU A 99 -18.80 1.26 -19.46
C GLU A 99 -18.92 2.59 -20.22
N GLN A 100 -18.55 2.63 -21.48
CA GLN A 100 -18.61 3.84 -22.31
C GLN A 100 -19.92 3.97 -23.11
N CYS A 101 -20.81 2.98 -23.06
CA CYS A 101 -22.05 2.96 -23.84
C CYS A 101 -23.25 2.49 -23.03
N SER A 102 -23.44 1.19 -22.80
CA SER A 102 -24.65 0.63 -22.20
C SER A 102 -24.94 1.11 -20.77
N TRP A 103 -23.90 1.46 -19.99
CA TRP A 103 -24.08 1.98 -18.63
C TRP A 103 -24.41 3.47 -18.57
N ILE A 104 -24.14 4.20 -19.65
CA ILE A 104 -24.34 5.65 -19.73
C ILE A 104 -25.69 5.98 -20.39
N HIS A 105 -26.03 5.26 -21.45
CA HIS A 105 -27.25 5.48 -22.21
C HIS A 105 -28.39 4.55 -21.69
N LYS A 106 -29.62 5.07 -21.74
CA LYS A 106 -30.84 4.32 -21.39
C LYS A 106 -31.71 4.03 -22.60
N ASP A 107 -31.57 4.82 -23.66
CA ASP A 107 -32.32 4.66 -24.93
C ASP A 107 -31.58 3.67 -25.83
N ILE A 108 -32.29 2.60 -26.27
CA ILE A 108 -31.71 1.51 -27.06
C ILE A 108 -31.20 2.00 -28.43
N PRO A 109 -31.96 2.78 -29.22
CA PRO A 109 -31.46 3.34 -30.47
C PRO A 109 -30.18 4.16 -30.32
N GLU A 110 -30.13 5.06 -29.33
CA GLU A 110 -28.97 5.92 -29.10
C GLU A 110 -27.74 5.08 -28.65
N ALA A 111 -27.93 4.15 -27.70
CA ALA A 111 -26.87 3.26 -27.24
C ALA A 111 -26.37 2.36 -28.40
N THR A 112 -27.28 1.83 -29.25
CA THR A 112 -26.91 0.99 -30.36
C THR A 112 -26.10 1.79 -31.39
N ALA A 113 -26.54 3.01 -31.75
CA ALA A 113 -25.79 3.89 -32.62
C ALA A 113 -24.39 4.18 -32.12
N LYS A 114 -24.24 4.50 -30.80
CA LYS A 114 -22.94 4.72 -30.20
C LYS A 114 -22.06 3.47 -30.18
N ALA A 115 -22.62 2.29 -29.91
CA ALA A 115 -21.88 1.02 -29.94
C ALA A 115 -21.30 0.74 -31.35
N ILE A 116 -22.07 1.06 -32.41
CA ILE A 116 -21.62 0.96 -33.82
C ILE A 116 -20.46 1.92 -34.08
N VAL A 117 -20.54 3.18 -33.63
CA VAL A 117 -19.45 4.16 -33.77
C VAL A 117 -18.19 3.69 -33.07
N LEU A 118 -18.27 3.19 -31.81
CA LEU A 118 -17.12 2.64 -31.08
C LEU A 118 -16.52 1.41 -31.77
N GLY A 119 -17.38 0.55 -32.35
CA GLY A 119 -16.93 -0.60 -33.14
C GLY A 119 -16.18 -0.19 -34.41
N ARG A 120 -16.69 0.84 -35.14
CA ARG A 120 -16.03 1.41 -36.32
C ARG A 120 -14.66 2.00 -35.99
N ALA A 121 -14.56 2.74 -34.89
CA ALA A 121 -13.28 3.27 -34.41
C ALA A 121 -12.25 2.14 -34.17
N ALA A 122 -12.65 1.07 -33.49
CA ALA A 122 -11.79 -0.09 -33.26
C ALA A 122 -11.40 -0.81 -34.56
N ILE A 123 -12.32 -0.91 -35.53
CA ILE A 123 -12.01 -1.46 -36.86
C ILE A 123 -10.98 -0.57 -37.58
N ALA A 124 -11.16 0.75 -37.56
CA ALA A 124 -10.23 1.68 -38.18
C ALA A 124 -8.81 1.57 -37.58
N LYS A 125 -8.71 1.42 -36.27
CA LYS A 125 -7.44 1.25 -35.59
C LYS A 125 -6.78 -0.09 -35.92
N VAL A 126 -7.49 -1.23 -35.79
CA VAL A 126 -6.92 -2.56 -36.04
C VAL A 126 -6.39 -2.73 -37.46
N LEU A 127 -6.98 -2.01 -38.42
CA LEU A 127 -6.49 -1.96 -39.81
C LEU A 127 -5.07 -1.39 -39.92
N LEU A 128 -4.68 -0.51 -39.00
CA LEU A 128 -3.35 0.10 -38.95
C LEU A 128 -2.42 -0.57 -37.91
N ASN A 129 -2.92 -1.53 -37.13
CA ASN A 129 -2.08 -2.24 -36.17
C ASN A 129 -0.97 -3.01 -36.88
N THR A 130 0.17 -3.12 -36.22
CA THR A 130 1.30 -3.94 -36.67
C THR A 130 1.55 -5.05 -35.65
N PRO A 131 1.99 -6.23 -36.10
CA PRO A 131 2.41 -7.28 -35.16
C PRO A 131 3.51 -6.75 -34.24
N LEU A 132 3.25 -6.76 -32.95
CA LEU A 132 4.24 -6.36 -31.94
C LEU A 132 4.81 -7.61 -31.26
N ILE A 133 6.10 -7.57 -30.96
CA ILE A 133 6.80 -8.62 -30.25
C ILE A 133 7.15 -8.08 -28.86
N ALA A 134 6.68 -8.77 -27.82
CA ALA A 134 7.01 -8.43 -26.46
C ALA A 134 8.51 -8.67 -26.20
N GLY A 135 9.19 -7.68 -25.65
CA GLY A 135 10.55 -7.83 -25.15
C GLY A 135 10.56 -8.75 -23.92
N GLU A 136 11.72 -9.29 -23.59
CA GLU A 136 11.94 -10.05 -22.37
C GLU A 136 12.99 -9.35 -21.49
N SER A 137 12.74 -9.33 -20.19
CA SER A 137 13.68 -8.81 -19.19
C SER A 137 13.95 -9.88 -18.13
N PRO A 138 15.20 -10.17 -17.77
CA PRO A 138 15.51 -11.10 -16.68
C PRO A 138 14.95 -10.61 -15.36
N VAL A 139 14.74 -11.52 -14.41
CA VAL A 139 14.20 -11.20 -13.08
C VAL A 139 15.28 -11.38 -12.02
N THR A 140 15.54 -10.34 -11.26
CA THR A 140 16.35 -10.41 -10.05
C THR A 140 15.62 -11.24 -8.99
N LYS A 141 16.18 -12.35 -8.56
CA LYS A 141 15.55 -13.33 -7.65
C LYS A 141 15.65 -12.91 -6.19
N ARG A 142 15.37 -11.66 -5.87
CA ARG A 142 15.42 -11.07 -4.52
C ARG A 142 14.26 -10.09 -4.33
N ALA A 143 13.65 -10.09 -3.17
CA ALA A 143 12.56 -9.16 -2.82
C ALA A 143 13.02 -8.11 -1.79
N LEU A 144 12.33 -6.96 -1.78
CA LEU A 144 12.45 -5.94 -0.76
C LEU A 144 11.12 -5.79 -0.04
N VAL A 145 11.15 -5.80 1.29
CA VAL A 145 10.01 -5.48 2.16
C VAL A 145 10.30 -4.20 2.93
N ILE A 146 9.45 -3.19 2.79
CA ILE A 146 9.64 -1.87 3.41
C ILE A 146 8.69 -1.75 4.60
N GLY A 147 9.24 -1.85 5.80
CA GLY A 147 8.57 -1.88 7.09
C GLY A 147 8.70 -3.24 7.78
N GLY A 148 9.27 -3.24 8.99
CA GLY A 148 9.53 -4.42 9.81
C GLY A 148 8.44 -4.71 10.86
N GLY A 149 7.18 -4.28 10.64
CA GLY A 149 6.04 -4.68 11.46
C GLY A 149 5.55 -6.09 11.13
N ILE A 150 4.47 -6.57 11.78
CA ILE A 150 3.94 -7.93 11.58
C ILE A 150 3.64 -8.23 10.10
N ALA A 151 3.17 -7.23 9.33
CA ALA A 151 2.93 -7.36 7.88
C ALA A 151 4.23 -7.71 7.13
N GLY A 152 5.28 -6.92 7.36
CA GLY A 152 6.57 -7.12 6.70
C GLY A 152 7.27 -8.38 7.15
N ILE A 153 7.25 -8.68 8.47
CA ILE A 153 7.82 -9.90 9.05
C ILE A 153 7.19 -11.14 8.40
N GLN A 154 5.86 -11.23 8.38
CA GLN A 154 5.18 -12.39 7.79
C GLN A 154 5.43 -12.49 6.28
N THR A 155 5.38 -11.36 5.57
CA THR A 155 5.68 -11.35 4.13
C THR A 155 7.10 -11.84 3.84
N ALA A 156 8.08 -11.41 4.63
CA ALA A 156 9.47 -11.81 4.45
C ALA A 156 9.70 -13.30 4.77
N LEU A 157 9.11 -13.80 5.85
CA LEU A 157 9.18 -15.23 6.20
C LEU A 157 8.60 -16.10 5.08
N ASP A 158 7.39 -15.79 4.59
CA ASP A 158 6.74 -16.58 3.53
C ASP A 158 7.57 -16.57 2.22
N ILE A 159 8.24 -15.45 1.89
CA ILE A 159 9.12 -15.36 0.71
C ILE A 159 10.40 -16.17 0.92
N ALA A 160 11.01 -16.06 2.12
CA ALA A 160 12.24 -16.77 2.47
C ALA A 160 12.04 -18.28 2.52
N ASP A 161 10.91 -18.76 3.05
CA ASP A 161 10.53 -20.17 3.11
C ASP A 161 10.32 -20.77 1.71
N ALA A 162 9.94 -19.95 0.73
CA ALA A 162 9.91 -20.35 -0.68
C ALA A 162 11.31 -20.36 -1.34
N GLY A 163 12.38 -20.08 -0.60
CA GLY A 163 13.77 -20.12 -1.04
C GLY A 163 14.27 -18.86 -1.75
N TYR A 164 13.59 -17.72 -1.63
CA TYR A 164 14.03 -16.46 -2.23
C TYR A 164 14.64 -15.53 -1.21
N PRO A 165 15.81 -14.92 -1.50
CA PRO A 165 16.37 -13.86 -0.66
C PRO A 165 15.44 -12.67 -0.55
N VAL A 166 15.31 -12.13 0.66
CA VAL A 166 14.46 -10.98 0.95
C VAL A 166 15.11 -10.06 1.96
N ASP A 167 15.04 -8.76 1.72
CA ASP A 167 15.52 -7.75 2.65
C ASP A 167 14.36 -7.04 3.31
N ILE A 168 14.46 -6.80 4.62
CA ILE A 168 13.54 -5.97 5.39
C ILE A 168 14.25 -4.65 5.68
N VAL A 169 13.64 -3.52 5.27
CA VAL A 169 14.11 -2.17 5.65
C VAL A 169 13.15 -1.60 6.68
N GLU A 170 13.67 -1.31 7.88
CA GLU A 170 12.91 -0.76 9.00
C GLU A 170 13.53 0.56 9.49
N LYS A 171 12.70 1.60 9.60
CA LYS A 171 13.14 2.94 10.02
C LYS A 171 13.53 3.04 11.49
N GLU A 172 12.89 2.19 12.32
CA GLU A 172 13.18 2.11 13.76
C GLU A 172 14.40 1.22 14.03
N PRO A 173 15.03 1.35 15.20
CA PRO A 173 16.21 0.54 15.56
C PRO A 173 15.97 -0.97 15.65
N THR A 174 14.73 -1.42 15.62
CA THR A 174 14.31 -2.81 15.76
C THR A 174 13.10 -3.09 14.88
N ILE A 175 12.93 -4.33 14.44
CA ILE A 175 11.69 -4.81 13.83
C ILE A 175 10.62 -5.08 14.90
N GLY A 176 9.37 -5.35 14.48
CA GLY A 176 8.24 -5.72 15.33
C GLY A 176 7.08 -4.71 15.23
N GLY A 177 7.36 -3.44 14.93
CA GLY A 177 6.35 -2.40 14.76
C GLY A 177 5.44 -2.21 15.97
N LYS A 178 4.22 -1.74 15.74
CA LYS A 178 3.27 -1.44 16.84
C LYS A 178 2.80 -2.67 17.64
N MET A 179 2.90 -3.87 17.05
CA MET A 179 2.54 -5.09 17.79
C MET A 179 3.42 -5.34 19.01
N THR A 180 4.64 -4.79 19.06
CA THR A 180 5.49 -4.86 20.26
C THR A 180 4.96 -4.00 21.40
N GLN A 181 4.18 -2.96 21.11
CA GLN A 181 3.67 -1.99 22.09
C GLN A 181 2.40 -2.45 22.80
N ILE A 182 1.66 -3.44 22.24
CA ILE A 182 0.39 -3.93 22.80
C ILE A 182 0.61 -5.14 23.72
N ASP A 183 -0.28 -5.31 24.72
CA ASP A 183 -0.22 -6.43 25.67
C ASP A 183 -0.85 -7.69 25.09
N LYS A 184 -2.14 -7.66 24.86
CA LYS A 184 -2.93 -8.79 24.33
C LYS A 184 -3.51 -8.49 22.95
N THR A 185 -3.79 -9.56 22.20
CA THR A 185 -4.48 -9.45 20.91
C THR A 185 -5.94 -9.90 21.03
N PHE A 186 -6.82 -9.35 20.22
CA PHE A 186 -8.21 -9.82 20.10
C PHE A 186 -8.35 -10.73 18.88
N PRO A 187 -9.35 -11.65 18.84
CA PRO A 187 -10.39 -11.90 19.83
C PRO A 187 -10.01 -12.95 20.89
N THR A 188 -8.79 -13.46 20.87
CA THR A 188 -8.35 -14.62 21.68
C THR A 188 -7.70 -14.26 23.00
N LEU A 189 -7.30 -13.01 23.20
CA LEU A 189 -6.52 -12.50 24.34
C LEU A 189 -5.14 -13.14 24.47
N ASP A 190 -4.54 -13.58 23.37
CA ASP A 190 -3.17 -14.07 23.35
C ASP A 190 -2.17 -12.93 23.62
N CYS A 191 -1.08 -13.28 24.27
CA CYS A 191 0.02 -12.37 24.51
C CYS A 191 0.68 -11.95 23.19
N SER A 192 0.70 -10.67 22.91
CA SER A 192 1.26 -10.12 21.68
C SER A 192 2.75 -10.45 21.52
N SER A 193 3.53 -10.27 22.58
CA SER A 193 4.97 -10.59 22.58
C SER A 193 5.23 -12.07 22.36
N CYS A 194 4.38 -12.96 22.95
CA CYS A 194 4.51 -14.41 22.80
C CYS A 194 4.28 -14.90 21.36
N ILE A 195 3.45 -14.17 20.59
CA ILE A 195 3.19 -14.48 19.18
C ILE A 195 4.26 -13.86 18.28
N LEU A 196 4.63 -12.60 18.53
CA LEU A 196 5.48 -11.83 17.64
C LEU A 196 6.96 -12.16 17.80
N THR A 197 7.45 -12.31 19.04
CA THR A 197 8.89 -12.52 19.31
C THR A 197 9.46 -13.75 18.58
N PRO A 198 8.79 -14.92 18.55
CA PRO A 198 9.29 -16.05 17.75
C PRO A 198 9.47 -15.71 16.28
N LYS A 199 8.53 -15.00 15.67
CA LYS A 199 8.62 -14.58 14.26
C LYS A 199 9.75 -13.57 14.01
N MET A 200 10.00 -12.66 14.95
CA MET A 200 11.13 -11.74 14.88
C MET A 200 12.47 -12.50 14.95
N VAL A 201 12.57 -13.48 15.84
CA VAL A 201 13.76 -14.34 15.98
C VAL A 201 13.97 -15.18 14.72
N GLU A 202 12.90 -15.77 14.16
CA GLU A 202 12.92 -16.53 12.92
C GLU A 202 13.44 -15.68 11.76
N CYS A 203 12.98 -14.42 11.62
CA CYS A 203 13.54 -13.48 10.64
C CYS A 203 15.05 -13.25 10.81
N ALA A 204 15.52 -13.12 12.05
CA ALA A 204 16.94 -12.87 12.33
C ALA A 204 17.84 -14.09 12.09
N GLN A 205 17.28 -15.30 12.20
CA GLN A 205 18.00 -16.55 12.03
C GLN A 205 17.90 -17.13 10.61
N ASN A 206 16.97 -16.64 9.79
CA ASN A 206 16.78 -17.15 8.44
C ASN A 206 17.87 -16.60 7.51
N GLU A 207 18.63 -17.52 6.88
CA GLU A 207 19.74 -17.18 5.98
C GLU A 207 19.31 -16.42 4.73
N ASN A 208 18.04 -16.53 4.33
CA ASN A 208 17.47 -15.81 3.20
C ASN A 208 16.94 -14.40 3.58
N ILE A 209 16.97 -14.00 4.86
CA ILE A 209 16.47 -12.70 5.30
C ILE A 209 17.62 -11.80 5.75
N THR A 210 17.72 -10.61 5.15
CA THR A 210 18.62 -9.55 5.62
C THR A 210 17.79 -8.43 6.24
N ILE A 211 18.11 -8.04 7.49
CA ILE A 211 17.41 -6.96 8.19
C ILE A 211 18.25 -5.69 8.18
N TYR A 212 17.79 -4.67 7.48
CA TYR A 212 18.29 -3.30 7.52
C TYR A 212 17.44 -2.50 8.51
N SER A 213 17.70 -2.65 9.81
CA SER A 213 17.06 -1.84 10.84
C SER A 213 17.73 -0.46 10.93
N TYR A 214 17.03 0.50 11.48
CA TYR A 214 17.42 1.92 11.56
C TYR A 214 17.82 2.50 10.20
N SER A 215 17.06 2.12 9.17
CA SER A 215 17.36 2.41 7.76
C SER A 215 16.11 2.90 7.02
N GLU A 216 16.32 3.73 6.01
CA GLU A 216 15.25 4.31 5.20
C GLU A 216 15.56 4.18 3.71
N ILE A 217 14.49 4.12 2.90
CA ILE A 217 14.64 4.17 1.43
C ILE A 217 14.95 5.61 1.02
N GLU A 218 16.03 5.80 0.30
CA GLU A 218 16.44 7.11 -0.23
C GLU A 218 16.02 7.30 -1.68
N ALA A 219 16.14 6.27 -2.50
CA ALA A 219 15.73 6.31 -3.90
C ALA A 219 15.39 4.94 -4.42
N VAL A 220 14.44 4.89 -5.34
CA VAL A 220 14.07 3.70 -6.12
C VAL A 220 14.13 4.06 -7.60
N THR A 221 14.79 3.24 -8.38
CA THR A 221 14.87 3.34 -9.85
C THR A 221 14.66 1.98 -10.48
N GLY A 222 14.54 1.92 -11.79
CA GLY A 222 14.35 0.65 -12.51
C GLY A 222 12.87 0.31 -12.73
N PHE A 223 12.57 -0.97 -12.89
CA PHE A 223 11.25 -1.46 -13.30
C PHE A 223 11.00 -2.88 -12.74
N VAL A 224 9.79 -3.39 -12.92
CA VAL A 224 9.40 -4.72 -12.45
C VAL A 224 10.41 -5.80 -12.87
N GLY A 225 10.87 -6.57 -11.90
CA GLY A 225 11.94 -7.56 -12.09
C GLY A 225 13.35 -7.01 -11.91
N ASN A 226 13.58 -5.69 -11.98
CA ASN A 226 14.91 -5.06 -11.92
C ASN A 226 14.88 -3.66 -11.28
N PHE A 227 14.41 -3.58 -10.06
CA PHE A 227 14.52 -2.35 -9.27
C PHE A 227 15.93 -2.19 -8.72
N SER A 228 16.47 -0.96 -8.74
CA SER A 228 17.68 -0.56 -7.99
C SER A 228 17.24 0.38 -6.87
N VAL A 229 17.58 0.04 -5.63
CA VAL A 229 17.12 0.73 -4.44
C VAL A 229 18.31 1.19 -3.62
N LYS A 230 18.34 2.49 -3.29
CA LYS A 230 19.31 3.06 -2.35
C LYS A 230 18.70 3.07 -0.96
N ILE A 231 19.39 2.41 -0.04
CA ILE A 231 19.02 2.27 1.37
C ILE A 231 20.00 3.11 2.19
N ARG A 232 19.50 4.10 2.89
CA ARG A 232 20.27 4.92 3.83
C ARG A 232 20.23 4.28 5.20
N ARG A 233 21.37 3.81 5.70
CA ARG A 233 21.56 3.29 7.05
C ARG A 233 21.99 4.44 7.97
N LYS A 234 21.16 4.74 8.96
CA LYS A 234 21.44 5.79 9.96
C LYS A 234 22.56 5.35 10.90
N ALA A 235 23.34 6.29 11.39
CA ALA A 235 24.37 6.01 12.39
C ALA A 235 23.73 5.67 13.75
N ARG A 236 23.97 4.48 14.27
CA ARG A 236 23.59 4.07 15.63
C ARG A 236 24.61 4.55 16.66
N TYR A 237 25.83 4.87 16.23
CA TYR A 237 27.01 5.11 17.03
C TYR A 237 27.39 3.91 17.89
N VAL A 238 26.98 2.73 17.47
CA VAL A 238 27.26 1.42 18.07
C VAL A 238 27.47 0.42 16.93
N ASP A 239 28.59 -0.30 16.98
CA ASP A 239 28.90 -1.39 16.05
C ASP A 239 27.99 -2.58 16.32
N GLU A 240 27.11 -2.87 15.37
CA GLU A 240 26.10 -3.94 15.45
C GLU A 240 26.74 -5.33 15.60
N ASN A 241 27.93 -5.52 15.01
CA ASN A 241 28.62 -6.82 15.03
C ASN A 241 29.34 -7.08 16.35
N LYS A 242 29.63 -6.03 17.15
CA LYS A 242 30.30 -6.14 18.45
C LYS A 242 29.33 -6.06 19.63
N CYS A 243 28.20 -5.36 19.45
CA CYS A 243 27.26 -5.14 20.53
C CYS A 243 26.57 -6.44 20.96
N THR A 244 26.65 -6.77 22.23
CA THR A 244 26.00 -7.95 22.81
C THR A 244 24.62 -7.67 23.43
N GLY A 245 24.12 -6.43 23.35
CA GLY A 245 22.83 -6.03 23.91
C GLY A 245 22.77 -6.03 25.46
N CYS A 246 23.93 -5.99 26.13
CA CYS A 246 24.01 -6.14 27.59
C CYS A 246 23.42 -4.97 28.40
N GLY A 247 23.08 -3.82 27.78
CA GLY A 247 22.48 -2.67 28.46
C GLY A 247 23.42 -1.81 29.34
N ALA A 248 24.68 -2.17 29.56
CA ALA A 248 25.59 -1.43 30.42
C ALA A 248 25.77 0.05 30.03
N CYS A 249 25.79 0.34 28.73
CA CYS A 249 25.83 1.71 28.17
C CYS A 249 24.57 2.52 28.51
N THR A 250 23.41 1.89 28.54
CA THR A 250 22.13 2.50 28.93
C THR A 250 22.13 2.85 30.43
N GLU A 251 22.47 1.90 31.31
CA GLU A 251 22.46 2.11 32.74
C GLU A 251 23.40 3.22 33.21
N LYS A 252 24.59 3.33 32.60
CA LYS A 252 25.59 4.34 32.95
C LYS A 252 25.43 5.67 32.22
N CYS A 253 24.47 5.78 31.30
CA CYS A 253 24.22 7.03 30.60
C CYS A 253 23.68 8.10 31.57
N PRO A 254 24.33 9.29 31.65
CA PRO A 254 23.91 10.35 32.58
C PRO A 254 22.65 11.11 32.08
N VAL A 255 22.32 11.00 30.80
CA VAL A 255 21.14 11.64 30.21
C VAL A 255 19.93 10.69 30.36
N LYS A 256 19.03 11.01 31.30
CA LYS A 256 17.90 10.13 31.71
C LYS A 256 16.52 10.71 31.42
N ASN A 257 16.46 11.89 30.82
CA ASN A 257 15.23 12.65 30.66
C ASN A 257 14.82 12.81 29.17
N VAL A 258 15.11 11.82 28.37
CA VAL A 258 14.65 11.77 26.99
C VAL A 258 13.27 11.12 26.96
N PRO A 259 12.21 11.79 26.44
CA PRO A 259 10.91 11.16 26.31
C PRO A 259 11.03 9.85 25.51
N ASP A 260 10.47 8.80 26.07
CA ASP A 260 10.55 7.47 25.46
C ASP A 260 9.48 7.31 24.38
N ALA A 261 9.88 7.34 23.13
CA ALA A 261 8.96 7.18 21.98
C ALA A 261 8.30 5.78 21.96
N TYR A 262 8.96 4.75 22.47
CA TYR A 262 8.38 3.42 22.58
C TYR A 262 7.20 3.38 23.57
N ASN A 263 7.30 4.13 24.66
CA ASN A 263 6.24 4.34 25.63
C ASN A 263 5.37 5.58 25.34
N LEU A 264 5.41 6.11 24.10
CA LEU A 264 4.60 7.26 23.67
C LEU A 264 4.80 8.53 24.53
N GLY A 265 5.99 8.68 25.14
CA GLY A 265 6.29 9.80 26.02
C GLY A 265 5.81 9.63 27.47
N LEU A 266 5.13 8.53 27.83
CA LEU A 266 4.64 8.27 29.19
C LEU A 266 5.78 8.00 30.18
N SER A 267 6.95 7.64 29.71
CA SER A 267 8.17 7.50 30.51
C SER A 267 9.36 8.18 29.83
N ASN A 268 10.46 8.25 30.56
CA ASN A 268 11.73 8.73 30.03
C ASN A 268 12.71 7.58 29.81
N ARG A 269 13.53 7.69 28.78
CA ARG A 269 14.67 6.81 28.50
C ARG A 269 16.00 7.55 28.60
N HIS A 270 17.05 6.79 28.58
CA HIS A 270 18.42 7.33 28.46
C HIS A 270 18.73 7.75 27.01
N ALA A 271 19.76 8.58 26.82
CA ALA A 271 20.26 8.90 25.48
C ALA A 271 20.98 7.71 24.83
N ALA A 272 21.56 6.80 25.61
CA ALA A 272 21.95 5.48 25.14
C ALA A 272 20.85 4.49 25.52
N TYR A 273 20.27 3.76 24.57
CA TYR A 273 19.10 2.93 24.83
C TYR A 273 19.01 1.72 23.91
N ILE A 274 18.30 0.70 24.37
CA ILE A 274 17.74 -0.39 23.56
C ILE A 274 16.22 -0.20 23.63
N PRO A 275 15.49 -0.23 22.52
CA PRO A 275 14.06 0.13 22.50
C PRO A 275 13.19 -0.68 23.48
N PHE A 276 13.37 -1.99 23.53
CA PHE A 276 12.72 -2.91 24.48
C PHE A 276 13.51 -4.22 24.57
N ALA A 277 13.22 -5.04 25.57
CA ALA A 277 14.04 -6.20 25.91
C ALA A 277 14.15 -7.27 24.79
N GLN A 278 13.09 -7.45 23.98
CA GLN A 278 13.06 -8.42 22.89
C GLN A 278 13.40 -7.79 21.52
N ALA A 279 14.07 -6.65 21.52
CA ALA A 279 14.45 -5.95 20.28
C ALA A 279 15.30 -6.84 19.35
N ILE A 280 15.04 -6.77 18.06
CA ILE A 280 15.81 -7.45 17.01
C ILE A 280 16.14 -6.44 15.89
N PRO A 281 17.43 -6.18 15.68
CA PRO A 281 18.59 -6.65 16.45
C PRO A 281 18.58 -6.08 17.88
N ASN A 282 19.11 -6.85 18.85
CA ASN A 282 19.27 -6.39 20.22
C ASN A 282 20.58 -5.57 20.35
N VAL A 283 20.57 -4.37 19.79
CA VAL A 283 21.72 -3.48 19.70
C VAL A 283 21.36 -2.10 20.26
N ALA A 284 22.20 -1.55 21.09
CA ALA A 284 22.00 -0.20 21.63
C ALA A 284 22.09 0.88 20.52
N VAL A 285 21.46 2.01 20.79
CA VAL A 285 21.53 3.22 19.97
C VAL A 285 21.92 4.40 20.84
N LEU A 286 22.76 5.30 20.34
CA LEU A 286 23.00 6.58 20.96
C LEU A 286 22.16 7.65 20.24
N ASP A 287 21.28 8.32 20.98
CA ASP A 287 20.48 9.43 20.44
C ASP A 287 21.37 10.63 20.10
N ALA A 288 21.60 10.84 18.83
CA ALA A 288 22.53 11.87 18.32
C ALA A 288 22.15 13.29 18.78
N THR A 289 20.84 13.54 19.02
CA THR A 289 20.32 14.86 19.41
C THR A 289 20.42 15.13 20.91
N ARG A 290 20.54 14.08 21.73
CA ARG A 290 20.52 14.14 23.20
C ARG A 290 21.83 13.71 23.85
N CYS A 291 22.65 12.93 23.19
CA CYS A 291 23.93 12.45 23.70
C CYS A 291 24.93 13.61 23.92
N ILE A 292 25.41 13.76 25.15
CA ILE A 292 26.36 14.82 25.52
C ILE A 292 27.68 14.70 24.74
N LYS A 293 28.13 13.46 24.42
CA LYS A 293 29.36 13.26 23.63
C LYS A 293 29.16 13.75 22.20
N LEU A 294 28.06 13.37 21.56
CA LEU A 294 27.80 13.72 20.16
C LEU A 294 27.44 15.21 19.98
N THR A 295 26.74 15.80 20.98
CA THR A 295 26.33 17.23 20.88
C THR A 295 27.36 18.22 21.40
N LYS A 296 28.14 17.86 22.42
CA LYS A 296 29.06 18.78 23.13
C LYS A 296 30.53 18.31 23.16
N GLY A 297 30.84 17.16 22.59
CA GLY A 297 32.19 16.58 22.60
C GLY A 297 32.66 16.06 23.97
N LYS A 298 31.85 16.23 25.02
CA LYS A 298 32.19 15.90 26.43
C LYS A 298 31.42 14.65 26.82
N CYS A 299 31.96 13.85 27.74
CA CYS A 299 31.46 12.54 28.15
C CYS A 299 32.08 11.39 27.30
N GLY A 300 31.89 10.16 27.75
CA GLY A 300 32.46 8.93 27.14
C GLY A 300 32.15 7.72 27.98
N LEU A 301 31.23 7.85 28.95
CA LEU A 301 30.94 6.78 29.95
C LEU A 301 30.49 5.47 29.29
N CYS A 302 29.66 5.56 28.22
CA CYS A 302 29.19 4.36 27.53
C CYS A 302 30.34 3.60 26.85
N SER A 303 31.36 4.28 26.29
CA SER A 303 32.53 3.58 25.74
C SER A 303 33.42 2.97 26.81
N THR A 304 33.52 3.62 28.00
CA THR A 304 34.33 3.12 29.12
C THR A 304 33.76 1.83 29.72
N VAL A 305 32.44 1.69 29.77
CA VAL A 305 31.75 0.51 30.33
C VAL A 305 31.45 -0.59 29.32
N CYS A 306 31.66 -0.33 28.04
CA CYS A 306 31.41 -1.31 27.01
C CYS A 306 32.54 -2.31 26.89
N SER A 307 32.40 -3.48 27.50
CA SER A 307 33.40 -4.55 27.45
C SER A 307 33.66 -5.09 26.04
N ALA A 308 32.65 -5.01 25.15
CA ALA A 308 32.73 -5.42 23.75
C ALA A 308 33.40 -4.36 22.86
N GLY A 309 33.66 -3.15 23.36
CA GLY A 309 34.21 -2.06 22.56
C GLY A 309 33.34 -1.66 21.35
N ALA A 310 32.02 -1.77 21.51
CA ALA A 310 31.07 -1.56 20.41
C ALA A 310 30.72 -0.07 20.16
N ILE A 311 31.08 0.85 21.04
CA ILE A 311 30.71 2.27 20.90
C ILE A 311 31.65 2.95 19.91
N ASP A 312 31.05 3.54 18.87
CA ASP A 312 31.75 4.28 17.82
C ASP A 312 31.10 5.65 17.59
N TYR A 313 31.68 6.69 18.19
CA TYR A 313 31.16 8.06 18.04
C TYR A 313 31.42 8.69 16.67
N GLU A 314 32.32 8.12 15.87
CA GLU A 314 32.66 8.59 14.54
C GLU A 314 31.87 7.90 13.42
N GLN A 315 30.97 6.96 13.78
CA GLN A 315 30.13 6.26 12.85
C GLN A 315 29.31 7.26 12.01
N LYS A 316 29.29 7.05 10.70
CA LYS A 316 28.53 7.88 9.74
C LYS A 316 27.40 7.10 9.13
N GLU A 317 26.42 7.82 8.63
CA GLU A 317 25.40 7.25 7.75
C GLU A 317 26.07 6.64 6.51
N THR A 318 25.53 5.52 6.05
CA THR A 318 26.00 4.83 4.85
C THR A 318 24.84 4.57 3.90
N ILE A 319 25.13 4.60 2.60
CA ILE A 319 24.17 4.27 1.56
C ILE A 319 24.59 2.94 0.96
N VAL A 320 23.64 2.00 0.92
CA VAL A 320 23.77 0.70 0.27
C VAL A 320 22.87 0.72 -0.95
N GLU A 321 23.37 0.27 -2.10
CA GLU A 321 22.56 0.14 -3.32
C GLU A 321 22.41 -1.35 -3.66
N GLU A 322 21.15 -1.81 -3.72
CA GLU A 322 20.80 -3.22 -3.93
C GLU A 322 19.77 -3.38 -5.05
N LYS A 323 19.73 -4.55 -5.67
CA LYS A 323 18.82 -4.88 -6.76
C LYS A 323 17.74 -5.86 -6.31
N TYR A 324 16.50 -5.61 -6.75
CA TYR A 324 15.33 -6.41 -6.37
C TYR A 324 14.42 -6.66 -7.57
N GLY A 325 13.81 -7.85 -7.61
CA GLY A 325 12.78 -8.18 -8.59
C GLY A 325 11.39 -7.68 -8.20
N ALA A 326 11.13 -7.53 -6.89
CA ALA A 326 9.84 -7.11 -6.36
C ALA A 326 10.02 -6.25 -5.09
N ILE A 327 9.07 -5.36 -4.85
CA ILE A 327 9.03 -4.50 -3.66
C ILE A 327 7.66 -4.66 -2.97
N VAL A 328 7.64 -4.79 -1.65
CA VAL A 328 6.43 -4.84 -0.83
C VAL A 328 6.40 -3.65 0.12
N ALA A 329 5.38 -2.81 0.02
CA ALA A 329 5.13 -1.73 0.97
C ALA A 329 4.35 -2.29 2.17
N ALA A 330 4.92 -2.14 3.38
CA ALA A 330 4.36 -2.61 4.65
C ALA A 330 4.54 -1.55 5.76
N THR A 331 4.36 -0.27 5.42
CA THR A 331 4.71 0.91 6.25
C THR A 331 3.82 1.09 7.49
N GLY A 332 2.72 0.35 7.60
CA GLY A 332 1.84 0.40 8.77
C GLY A 332 1.04 1.70 8.90
N TYR A 333 0.80 2.12 10.16
CA TYR A 333 -0.07 3.25 10.50
C TYR A 333 0.42 4.00 11.74
N ASN A 334 -0.14 5.20 11.97
CA ASN A 334 -0.09 5.91 13.23
C ASN A 334 -1.49 6.25 13.73
N PRO A 335 -1.73 6.40 15.05
CA PRO A 335 -2.88 7.12 15.54
C PRO A 335 -2.82 8.58 15.08
N ILE A 336 -3.98 9.20 14.83
CA ILE A 336 -4.04 10.64 14.54
C ILE A 336 -3.56 11.44 15.76
N ASN A 337 -3.09 12.66 15.51
CA ASN A 337 -2.83 13.61 16.60
C ASN A 337 -4.17 14.13 17.15
N ILE A 338 -4.43 13.89 18.44
CA ILE A 338 -5.67 14.29 19.13
C ILE A 338 -5.53 15.56 19.97
N GLU A 339 -4.38 16.24 19.93
CA GLU A 339 -4.18 17.49 20.69
C GLU A 339 -5.16 18.60 20.31
N GLY A 340 -5.71 18.58 19.09
CA GLY A 340 -6.71 19.52 18.62
C GLY A 340 -8.15 19.24 19.07
N TYR A 341 -8.39 18.14 19.80
CA TYR A 341 -9.71 17.77 20.33
C TYR A 341 -9.86 18.27 21.78
N ASP A 342 -9.99 19.60 21.94
CA ASP A 342 -10.04 20.27 23.25
C ASP A 342 -11.20 19.80 24.12
N GLU A 343 -12.30 19.34 23.51
CA GLU A 343 -13.49 18.82 24.21
C GLU A 343 -13.19 17.57 25.04
N PHE A 344 -12.16 16.80 24.70
CA PHE A 344 -11.79 15.62 25.47
C PHE A 344 -10.71 15.86 26.52
N ALA A 345 -10.23 17.12 26.67
CA ALA A 345 -9.26 17.52 27.69
C ALA A 345 -7.93 16.72 27.71
N TYR A 346 -7.52 16.14 26.58
CA TYR A 346 -6.28 15.34 26.48
C TYR A 346 -5.04 16.14 26.90
N SER A 347 -4.90 17.37 26.41
CA SER A 347 -3.78 18.23 26.78
C SER A 347 -3.89 18.84 28.19
N GLN A 348 -5.06 18.70 28.84
CA GLN A 348 -5.35 19.32 30.14
C GLN A 348 -5.22 18.37 31.32
N SER A 349 -5.36 17.06 31.09
CA SER A 349 -5.28 16.04 32.14
C SER A 349 -4.42 14.86 31.70
N LYS A 350 -3.51 14.43 32.57
CA LYS A 350 -2.70 13.23 32.37
C LYS A 350 -3.51 11.93 32.41
N ASP A 351 -4.71 11.96 32.99
CA ASP A 351 -5.59 10.81 33.13
C ASP A 351 -6.55 10.67 31.94
N VAL A 352 -6.41 11.52 30.91
CA VAL A 352 -6.99 11.33 29.58
C VAL A 352 -5.89 10.81 28.66
N VAL A 353 -6.02 9.59 28.19
CA VAL A 353 -5.00 8.89 27.40
C VAL A 353 -5.58 8.34 26.11
N THR A 354 -4.73 8.13 25.09
CA THR A 354 -5.11 7.37 23.91
C THR A 354 -5.15 5.87 24.22
N SER A 355 -5.84 5.11 23.39
CA SER A 355 -5.88 3.65 23.53
C SER A 355 -4.50 2.99 23.40
N LEU A 356 -3.59 3.54 22.61
CA LEU A 356 -2.22 2.98 22.50
C LEU A 356 -1.38 3.30 23.75
N GLU A 357 -1.54 4.49 24.34
CA GLU A 357 -0.96 4.82 25.65
C GLU A 357 -1.52 3.91 26.74
N PHE A 358 -2.81 3.62 26.69
CA PHE A 358 -3.45 2.69 27.62
C PHE A 358 -2.91 1.25 27.48
N GLU A 359 -2.59 0.80 26.26
CA GLU A 359 -1.85 -0.47 26.05
C GLU A 359 -0.52 -0.47 26.80
N ARG A 360 0.22 0.65 26.76
CA ARG A 360 1.50 0.74 27.47
C ARG A 360 1.33 0.70 28.98
N ILE A 361 0.23 1.27 29.51
CA ILE A 361 -0.10 1.18 30.94
C ILE A 361 -0.42 -0.26 31.35
N LEU A 362 -1.13 -1.03 30.54
CA LEU A 362 -1.53 -2.40 30.86
C LEU A 362 -0.41 -3.44 30.64
N LYS A 363 0.62 -3.10 29.86
CA LYS A 363 1.67 -4.05 29.51
C LYS A 363 2.76 -4.12 30.58
N ALA A 364 3.22 -5.32 30.90
CA ALA A 364 4.20 -5.58 31.97
C ALA A 364 5.56 -4.86 31.78
N ASP A 365 5.96 -4.57 30.52
CA ASP A 365 7.17 -3.79 30.20
C ASP A 365 6.87 -2.30 29.98
N GLY A 366 5.70 -1.85 30.37
CA GLY A 366 5.25 -0.47 30.23
C GLY A 366 5.66 0.42 31.42
N PRO A 367 5.27 1.70 31.37
CA PRO A 367 5.70 2.70 32.36
C PRO A 367 5.14 2.47 33.79
N THR A 368 4.17 1.56 33.93
CA THR A 368 3.48 1.23 35.17
C THR A 368 3.67 -0.23 35.58
N ASP A 369 4.61 -0.95 34.95
CA ASP A 369 4.86 -2.39 35.18
C ASP A 369 3.58 -3.25 35.02
N GLY A 370 2.66 -2.84 34.17
CA GLY A 370 1.38 -3.49 33.89
C GLY A 370 0.30 -3.28 34.96
N HIS A 371 0.50 -2.35 35.86
CA HIS A 371 -0.48 -1.97 36.87
C HIS A 371 -1.40 -0.86 36.30
N LEU A 372 -2.70 -1.07 36.42
CA LEU A 372 -3.69 -0.07 36.08
C LEU A 372 -3.66 1.05 37.11
N GLN A 373 -3.15 2.20 36.74
CA GLN A 373 -3.04 3.36 37.62
C GLN A 373 -3.19 4.67 36.88
N ARG A 374 -3.69 5.68 37.55
CA ARG A 374 -3.78 7.07 37.07
C ARG A 374 -2.36 7.63 36.93
N LEU A 375 -2.12 8.35 35.85
CA LEU A 375 -0.82 8.96 35.58
C LEU A 375 -0.57 10.23 36.41
N SER A 376 -1.64 10.80 36.98
CA SER A 376 -1.58 12.01 37.81
C SER A 376 -1.08 11.74 39.23
N ASP A 377 -1.56 10.65 39.86
CA ASP A 377 -1.32 10.37 41.30
C ASP A 377 -0.95 8.93 41.62
N GLY A 378 -0.86 8.04 40.61
CA GLY A 378 -0.48 6.64 40.76
C GLY A 378 -1.54 5.74 41.42
N LYS A 379 -2.76 6.24 41.69
CA LYS A 379 -3.83 5.44 42.26
C LYS A 379 -4.53 4.57 41.23
N GLN A 380 -5.07 3.44 41.68
CA GLN A 380 -5.95 2.62 40.84
C GLN A 380 -7.25 3.37 40.55
N PRO A 381 -7.63 3.51 39.26
CA PRO A 381 -8.93 4.12 38.89
C PRO A 381 -10.07 3.16 39.25
N LYS A 382 -11.15 3.73 39.77
CA LYS A 382 -12.42 3.03 40.06
C LYS A 382 -13.42 3.14 38.92
N THR A 383 -13.31 4.20 38.11
CA THR A 383 -14.21 4.43 36.99
C THR A 383 -13.40 4.78 35.73
N LEU A 384 -13.53 3.94 34.70
CA LEU A 384 -12.92 4.12 33.39
C LEU A 384 -13.99 4.44 32.36
N VAL A 385 -13.71 5.41 31.49
CA VAL A 385 -14.58 5.72 30.35
C VAL A 385 -13.79 5.62 29.04
N PHE A 386 -14.27 4.78 28.13
CA PHE A 386 -13.77 4.64 26.78
C PHE A 386 -14.64 5.45 25.81
N VAL A 387 -14.01 6.32 25.03
CA VAL A 387 -14.65 7.12 23.99
C VAL A 387 -14.27 6.55 22.63
N GLN A 388 -15.24 5.97 21.91
CA GLN A 388 -14.99 5.42 20.57
C GLN A 388 -15.09 6.47 19.47
N CYS A 389 -14.49 6.16 18.32
CA CYS A 389 -14.55 6.95 17.10
C CYS A 389 -13.92 8.35 17.20
N VAL A 390 -12.98 8.60 18.12
CA VAL A 390 -12.31 9.91 18.22
C VAL A 390 -11.55 10.20 16.93
N GLY A 391 -12.02 11.19 16.16
CA GLY A 391 -11.49 11.56 14.85
C GLY A 391 -11.71 10.52 13.74
N SER A 392 -12.55 9.50 13.96
CA SER A 392 -12.93 8.49 12.97
C SER A 392 -14.41 8.64 12.61
N ARG A 393 -14.77 8.52 11.32
CA ARG A 393 -16.15 8.72 10.83
C ARG A 393 -16.63 10.16 11.02
N GLU A 394 -15.71 11.08 11.01
CA GLU A 394 -15.97 12.51 11.18
C GLU A 394 -16.20 13.15 9.80
N SER A 395 -17.42 13.66 9.58
CA SER A 395 -17.78 14.38 8.36
C SER A 395 -17.45 15.86 8.50
N GLY A 396 -16.52 16.33 7.69
CA GLY A 396 -16.05 17.72 7.76
C GLY A 396 -15.03 17.91 8.88
N SER A 397 -13.85 18.34 8.52
CA SER A 397 -12.72 18.45 9.43
C SER A 397 -12.87 19.68 10.36
N GLN A 398 -13.69 19.57 11.39
CA GLN A 398 -13.75 20.61 12.44
C GLN A 398 -12.39 20.77 13.13
N HIS A 399 -11.64 19.67 13.29
CA HIS A 399 -10.35 19.61 13.97
C HIS A 399 -9.14 19.55 13.04
N GLY A 400 -9.36 19.56 11.71
CA GLY A 400 -8.28 19.52 10.71
C GLY A 400 -7.58 18.16 10.54
N CYS A 401 -7.81 17.19 11.42
CA CYS A 401 -7.18 15.86 11.41
C CYS A 401 -8.17 14.68 11.41
N GLY A 402 -9.47 14.93 11.54
CA GLY A 402 -10.53 13.92 11.47
C GLY A 402 -10.56 13.18 10.14
N LYS A 403 -11.01 11.94 10.17
CA LYS A 403 -11.08 11.02 9.03
C LYS A 403 -12.53 10.60 8.79
N GLU A 404 -12.98 10.65 7.53
CA GLU A 404 -14.34 10.25 7.16
C GLU A 404 -14.53 8.72 7.24
N TYR A 405 -13.45 7.95 7.15
CA TYR A 405 -13.51 6.48 7.20
C TYR A 405 -13.55 5.92 8.62
N CYS A 406 -13.98 4.68 8.75
CA CYS A 406 -13.92 3.90 9.97
C CYS A 406 -12.53 3.26 10.13
N SER A 407 -11.91 3.45 11.29
CA SER A 407 -10.63 2.83 11.64
C SER A 407 -10.71 1.32 11.90
N LYS A 408 -11.93 0.74 11.87
CA LYS A 408 -12.24 -0.69 11.92
C LYS A 408 -11.86 -1.40 13.24
N ILE A 409 -10.65 -1.18 13.77
CA ILE A 409 -10.13 -1.88 14.95
C ILE A 409 -10.59 -1.27 16.28
N CYS A 410 -11.08 -0.02 16.26
CA CYS A 410 -11.40 0.72 17.48
C CYS A 410 -12.63 0.20 18.25
N CYS A 411 -13.46 -0.67 17.69
CA CYS A 411 -14.51 -1.34 18.46
C CYS A 411 -14.01 -2.57 19.23
N MET A 412 -12.89 -3.15 18.78
CA MET A 412 -12.37 -4.40 19.34
C MET A 412 -11.35 -4.17 20.46
N TYR A 413 -10.42 -3.21 20.33
CA TYR A 413 -9.43 -3.02 21.36
C TYR A 413 -9.98 -2.38 22.66
N PRO A 414 -10.99 -1.49 22.69
CA PRO A 414 -11.66 -1.09 23.94
C PRO A 414 -12.38 -2.26 24.62
N ALA A 415 -13.05 -3.14 23.86
CA ALA A 415 -13.63 -4.36 24.43
C ALA A 415 -12.57 -5.23 25.11
N LYS A 416 -11.40 -5.40 24.45
CA LYS A 416 -10.25 -6.09 25.03
C LYS A 416 -9.74 -5.40 26.31
N HIS A 417 -9.52 -4.09 26.26
CA HIS A 417 -9.06 -3.31 27.41
C HIS A 417 -10.02 -3.40 28.59
N ALA A 418 -11.31 -3.22 28.31
CA ALA A 418 -12.36 -3.31 29.31
C ALA A 418 -12.39 -4.68 30.01
N MET A 419 -12.30 -5.79 29.24
CA MET A 419 -12.22 -7.13 29.82
C MET A 419 -10.97 -7.33 30.67
N LEU A 420 -9.79 -6.90 30.20
CA LEU A 420 -8.55 -7.01 30.96
C LEU A 420 -8.58 -6.21 32.27
N CYS A 421 -9.22 -5.03 32.25
CA CYS A 421 -9.42 -4.23 33.46
C CYS A 421 -10.37 -4.91 34.44
N ARG A 422 -11.51 -5.38 33.97
CA ARG A 422 -12.52 -6.07 34.81
C ARG A 422 -11.99 -7.41 35.36
N GLU A 423 -11.16 -8.13 34.61
CA GLU A 423 -10.53 -9.36 35.03
C GLU A 423 -9.55 -9.15 36.20
N LYS A 424 -8.65 -8.16 36.06
CA LYS A 424 -7.61 -7.86 37.06
C LYS A 424 -8.13 -7.00 38.21
N TYR A 425 -9.12 -6.14 37.95
CA TYR A 425 -9.66 -5.13 38.87
C TYR A 425 -11.20 -5.18 38.88
N PRO A 426 -11.83 -6.17 39.53
CA PRO A 426 -13.29 -6.39 39.49
C PRO A 426 -14.11 -5.21 40.03
N ASP A 427 -13.53 -4.39 40.91
CA ASP A 427 -14.17 -3.22 41.53
C ASP A 427 -14.08 -1.96 40.65
N THR A 428 -13.51 -2.04 39.46
CA THR A 428 -13.41 -0.91 38.52
C THR A 428 -14.62 -0.94 37.58
N ASP A 429 -15.44 0.10 37.60
CA ASP A 429 -16.54 0.28 36.65
C ASP A 429 -16.01 0.77 35.31
N VAL A 430 -16.49 0.16 34.23
CA VAL A 430 -16.03 0.45 32.88
C VAL A 430 -17.20 0.81 31.97
N TYR A 431 -17.14 2.00 31.38
CA TYR A 431 -18.12 2.53 30.45
C TYR A 431 -17.51 2.67 29.06
N VAL A 432 -18.24 2.28 28.02
CA VAL A 432 -17.83 2.43 26.62
C VAL A 432 -18.91 3.20 25.86
N PHE A 433 -18.61 4.42 25.43
CA PHE A 433 -19.49 5.21 24.57
C PHE A 433 -19.25 4.90 23.11
N TYR A 434 -20.29 4.56 22.37
CA TYR A 434 -20.21 4.13 20.98
C TYR A 434 -21.36 4.67 20.11
N ILE A 435 -21.09 4.84 18.81
CA ILE A 435 -22.10 5.19 17.80
C ILE A 435 -22.79 3.92 17.30
N ASP A 436 -21.99 2.96 16.83
CA ASP A 436 -22.35 1.56 16.54
C ASP A 436 -21.13 0.68 16.81
N VAL A 437 -21.35 -0.59 17.14
CA VAL A 437 -20.30 -1.57 17.34
C VAL A 437 -20.06 -2.32 16.03
N ARG A 438 -18.80 -2.29 15.56
CA ARG A 438 -18.39 -2.98 14.33
C ARG A 438 -17.43 -4.10 14.69
N THR A 439 -17.90 -5.32 14.50
CA THR A 439 -17.21 -6.58 14.84
C THR A 439 -17.10 -7.49 13.62
N PRO A 440 -16.48 -7.05 12.51
CA PRO A 440 -16.47 -7.78 11.24
C PRO A 440 -15.38 -8.86 11.22
N GLY A 441 -15.57 -9.94 11.96
CA GLY A 441 -14.64 -11.06 12.00
C GLY A 441 -15.20 -12.30 12.68
N LYS A 442 -14.53 -13.43 12.51
CA LYS A 442 -14.90 -14.69 13.19
C LYS A 442 -14.67 -14.55 14.69
N ASN A 443 -15.70 -14.81 15.50
CA ASN A 443 -15.74 -14.70 16.97
C ASN A 443 -15.62 -13.25 17.49
N TYR A 444 -15.79 -12.22 16.65
CA TYR A 444 -15.67 -10.83 17.09
C TYR A 444 -16.91 -10.33 17.79
N ASP A 445 -18.10 -10.75 17.33
CA ASP A 445 -19.36 -10.41 17.98
C ASP A 445 -19.47 -11.11 19.33
N GLU A 446 -19.07 -12.37 19.40
CA GLU A 446 -18.99 -13.15 20.64
C GLU A 446 -18.01 -12.54 21.64
N PHE A 447 -16.89 -12.01 21.14
CA PHE A 447 -15.92 -11.30 21.97
C PHE A 447 -16.50 -10.02 22.57
N TYR A 448 -17.24 -9.25 21.78
CA TYR A 448 -17.95 -8.07 22.25
C TYR A 448 -19.03 -8.44 23.28
N ARG A 449 -19.87 -9.46 22.99
CA ARG A 449 -20.88 -9.94 23.93
C ARG A 449 -20.27 -10.39 25.25
N ARG A 450 -19.12 -11.07 25.18
CA ARG A 450 -18.40 -11.50 26.39
C ARG A 450 -18.00 -10.31 27.28
N ALA A 451 -17.59 -9.20 26.70
CA ALA A 451 -17.27 -7.98 27.46
C ALA A 451 -18.50 -7.46 28.23
N VAL A 452 -19.69 -7.50 27.61
CA VAL A 452 -20.94 -7.05 28.22
C VAL A 452 -21.46 -8.05 29.25
N GLU A 453 -21.66 -9.32 28.83
CA GLU A 453 -22.39 -10.33 29.60
C GLU A 453 -21.58 -10.96 30.72
N GLN A 454 -20.27 -11.19 30.51
CA GLN A 454 -19.42 -11.87 31.49
C GLN A 454 -18.61 -10.90 32.34
N TYR A 455 -18.15 -9.79 31.76
CA TYR A 455 -17.33 -8.82 32.46
C TYR A 455 -18.11 -7.59 32.95
N GLY A 456 -19.40 -7.47 32.62
CA GLY A 456 -20.26 -6.41 33.08
C GLY A 456 -19.83 -5.00 32.60
N VAL A 457 -19.29 -4.91 31.38
CA VAL A 457 -18.89 -3.62 30.81
C VAL A 457 -20.15 -2.86 30.35
N HIS A 458 -20.27 -1.60 30.74
CA HIS A 458 -21.40 -0.75 30.41
C HIS A 458 -21.23 -0.15 29.01
N TYR A 459 -21.90 -0.67 28.01
CA TYR A 459 -21.92 -0.11 26.66
C TYR A 459 -23.09 0.85 26.52
N ILE A 460 -22.80 2.13 26.28
CA ILE A 460 -23.78 3.21 26.14
C ILE A 460 -23.77 3.72 24.71
N LYS A 461 -24.90 3.56 24.02
CA LYS A 461 -25.07 4.07 22.67
C LYS A 461 -25.24 5.59 22.72
N GLY A 462 -24.19 6.31 22.38
CA GLY A 462 -24.20 7.75 22.49
C GLY A 462 -22.84 8.38 22.17
N MET A 463 -22.74 9.66 22.40
CA MET A 463 -21.52 10.42 22.18
C MET A 463 -21.13 11.20 23.44
N VAL A 464 -19.86 11.20 23.73
CA VAL A 464 -19.27 12.10 24.71
C VAL A 464 -19.11 13.46 24.04
N GLY A 465 -19.79 14.46 24.59
CA GLY A 465 -19.71 15.83 24.12
C GLY A 465 -18.55 16.61 24.74
N LYS A 466 -18.22 16.31 26.01
CA LYS A 466 -17.15 17.02 26.72
C LYS A 466 -16.58 16.21 27.89
N VAL A 467 -15.28 16.38 28.15
CA VAL A 467 -14.60 15.92 29.36
C VAL A 467 -14.07 17.14 30.11
N CYS A 468 -14.47 17.31 31.37
CA CYS A 468 -14.10 18.46 32.19
C CYS A 468 -13.26 18.01 33.39
N PRO A 469 -11.97 18.35 33.48
CA PRO A 469 -11.18 18.11 34.69
C PRO A 469 -11.71 18.85 35.89
N LYS A 470 -11.83 18.16 37.04
CA LYS A 470 -12.28 18.73 38.31
C LYS A 470 -11.12 19.01 39.26
N ALA A 471 -11.38 19.85 40.27
CA ALA A 471 -10.38 20.23 41.26
C ALA A 471 -9.93 19.09 42.17
N ASP A 472 -10.75 18.03 42.32
CA ASP A 472 -10.45 16.82 43.06
C ASP A 472 -9.60 15.79 42.25
N GLY A 473 -9.27 16.15 40.99
CA GLY A 473 -8.49 15.31 40.09
C GLY A 473 -9.32 14.28 39.33
N THR A 474 -10.65 14.25 39.46
CA THR A 474 -11.54 13.43 38.65
C THR A 474 -11.95 14.17 37.36
N LEU A 475 -12.64 13.47 36.46
CA LEU A 475 -13.04 13.93 35.13
C LEU A 475 -14.58 13.84 35.01
N ASP A 476 -15.28 14.96 34.86
CA ASP A 476 -16.71 14.96 34.53
C ASP A 476 -16.90 14.69 33.04
N VAL A 477 -17.31 13.47 32.70
CA VAL A 477 -17.61 13.06 31.34
C VAL A 477 -19.07 13.35 31.03
N GLN A 478 -19.31 14.35 30.19
CA GLN A 478 -20.64 14.77 29.75
C GLN A 478 -20.99 14.08 28.44
N ALA A 479 -22.04 13.28 28.45
CA ALA A 479 -22.45 12.47 27.33
C ALA A 479 -23.97 12.39 27.18
N SER A 480 -24.44 11.96 26.02
CA SER A 480 -25.84 11.68 25.76
C SER A 480 -26.03 10.18 25.55
N ASP A 481 -27.01 9.57 26.24
CA ASP A 481 -27.50 8.24 25.91
C ASP A 481 -28.63 8.37 24.87
N LEU A 482 -28.42 7.85 23.68
CA LEU A 482 -29.37 7.96 22.58
C LEU A 482 -30.52 6.93 22.69
N ILE A 483 -30.45 5.98 23.63
CA ILE A 483 -31.50 4.98 23.85
C ILE A 483 -32.52 5.51 24.87
N SER A 484 -32.03 5.98 26.03
CA SER A 484 -32.88 6.58 27.05
C SER A 484 -33.22 8.05 26.78
N ASN A 485 -32.49 8.71 25.86
CA ASN A 485 -32.56 10.14 25.57
C ASN A 485 -32.20 11.00 26.78
N GLU A 486 -31.29 10.52 27.62
CA GLU A 486 -30.85 11.23 28.84
C GLU A 486 -29.48 11.85 28.66
N GLN A 487 -29.22 12.97 29.34
CA GLN A 487 -27.91 13.53 29.50
C GLN A 487 -27.21 12.85 30.69
N LEU A 488 -26.01 12.35 30.45
CA LEU A 488 -25.23 11.64 31.46
C LEU A 488 -24.05 12.48 31.94
N HIS A 489 -23.79 12.42 33.23
CA HIS A 489 -22.58 12.95 33.88
C HIS A 489 -21.89 11.81 34.62
N ILE A 490 -20.78 11.31 34.08
CA ILE A 490 -20.02 10.23 34.71
C ILE A 490 -18.75 10.84 35.34
N ASN A 491 -18.59 10.63 36.64
CA ASN A 491 -17.38 11.03 37.34
C ASN A 491 -16.31 9.96 37.13
N ALA A 492 -15.46 10.15 36.14
CA ALA A 492 -14.41 9.20 35.75
C ALA A 492 -13.07 9.52 36.45
N ASP A 493 -12.32 8.48 36.76
CA ASP A 493 -10.94 8.58 37.20
C ASP A 493 -9.96 8.62 36.04
N MET A 494 -10.31 8.00 34.91
CA MET A 494 -9.52 7.99 33.69
C MET A 494 -10.42 7.88 32.47
N VAL A 495 -10.02 8.56 31.39
CA VAL A 495 -10.70 8.51 30.08
C VAL A 495 -9.74 8.00 29.03
N VAL A 496 -10.20 7.04 28.23
CA VAL A 496 -9.40 6.40 27.16
C VAL A 496 -10.02 6.72 25.80
N LEU A 497 -9.26 7.42 24.95
CA LEU A 497 -9.69 7.89 23.65
C LEU A 497 -9.30 6.89 22.55
N ALA A 498 -10.30 6.31 21.88
CA ALA A 498 -10.10 5.44 20.75
C ALA A 498 -9.86 6.26 19.47
N ALA A 499 -8.64 6.78 19.35
CA ALA A 499 -8.22 7.63 18.24
C ALA A 499 -8.25 6.90 16.90
N ALA A 500 -8.61 7.62 15.84
CA ALA A 500 -8.53 7.14 14.47
C ALA A 500 -7.08 6.76 14.10
N ILE A 501 -6.94 5.88 13.12
CA ILE A 501 -5.64 5.52 12.57
C ILE A 501 -5.48 6.13 11.18
N GLU A 502 -4.27 6.54 10.87
CA GLU A 502 -3.89 7.08 9.57
C GLU A 502 -2.62 6.38 9.05
N PRO A 503 -2.35 6.38 7.74
CA PRO A 503 -1.12 5.84 7.20
C PRO A 503 0.11 6.47 7.85
N ASP A 504 1.20 5.70 7.95
CA ASP A 504 2.45 6.25 8.45
C ASP A 504 2.91 7.42 7.56
N LYS A 505 3.47 8.46 8.16
CA LYS A 505 3.93 9.68 7.45
C LYS A 505 4.97 9.40 6.36
N SER A 506 5.71 8.29 6.46
CA SER A 506 6.66 7.85 5.43
C SER A 506 5.98 7.26 4.18
N ALA A 507 4.67 6.95 4.22
CA ALA A 507 3.95 6.32 3.12
C ALA A 507 3.88 7.21 1.87
N ARG A 508 3.59 8.52 2.01
CA ARG A 508 3.48 9.44 0.87
C ARG A 508 4.83 9.67 0.16
N PRO A 509 5.94 9.98 0.83
CA PRO A 509 7.26 10.04 0.18
C PRO A 509 7.64 8.73 -0.52
N LEU A 510 7.36 7.59 0.13
CA LEU A 510 7.62 6.27 -0.44
C LEU A 510 6.78 6.02 -1.70
N ALA A 511 5.48 6.36 -1.68
CA ALA A 511 4.60 6.23 -2.84
C ALA A 511 5.13 7.02 -4.05
N THR A 512 5.65 8.22 -3.81
CA THR A 512 6.28 9.04 -4.85
C THR A 512 7.52 8.34 -5.44
N MET A 513 8.41 7.77 -4.60
CA MET A 513 9.59 7.04 -5.05
C MET A 513 9.24 5.77 -5.83
N LEU A 514 8.17 5.08 -5.44
CA LEU A 514 7.67 3.87 -6.08
C LEU A 514 6.77 4.14 -7.29
N THR A 515 6.45 5.41 -7.57
CA THR A 515 5.43 5.80 -8.57
C THR A 515 4.10 5.07 -8.32
N ALA A 516 3.76 4.84 -7.05
CA ALA A 516 2.58 4.12 -6.62
C ALA A 516 1.43 5.10 -6.31
N SER A 517 0.21 4.73 -6.68
CA SER A 517 -0.97 5.55 -6.42
C SER A 517 -1.39 5.47 -4.95
N MET A 518 -1.96 6.57 -4.45
CA MET A 518 -2.58 6.67 -3.14
C MET A 518 -4.02 7.15 -3.28
N ASP A 519 -4.86 6.79 -2.33
CA ASP A 519 -6.22 7.29 -2.23
C ASP A 519 -6.27 8.70 -1.58
N THR A 520 -7.47 9.24 -1.43
CA THR A 520 -7.70 10.55 -0.82
C THR A 520 -7.35 10.61 0.68
N ASN A 521 -7.14 9.46 1.31
CA ASN A 521 -6.82 9.30 2.73
C ASN A 521 -5.36 8.91 2.98
N ASP A 522 -4.52 8.99 1.96
CA ASP A 522 -3.09 8.63 1.99
C ASP A 522 -2.79 7.15 2.23
N PHE A 523 -3.74 6.25 1.94
CA PHE A 523 -3.46 4.83 1.82
C PHE A 523 -2.98 4.48 0.41
N PHE A 524 -2.10 3.50 0.30
CA PHE A 524 -1.74 2.95 -1.02
C PHE A 524 -2.95 2.31 -1.69
N THR A 525 -3.17 2.65 -2.96
CA THR A 525 -4.28 2.10 -3.74
C THR A 525 -3.87 0.79 -4.39
N GLU A 526 -4.73 -0.22 -4.27
CA GLU A 526 -4.59 -1.50 -4.95
C GLU A 526 -4.99 -1.39 -6.44
N ALA A 527 -4.44 -2.27 -7.27
CA ALA A 527 -4.74 -2.32 -8.70
C ALA A 527 -6.21 -2.66 -8.99
N HIS A 528 -6.86 -3.45 -8.14
CA HIS A 528 -8.29 -3.73 -8.18
C HIS A 528 -8.75 -4.31 -6.85
N ALA A 529 -9.73 -3.66 -6.20
CA ALA A 529 -10.18 -3.99 -4.85
C ALA A 529 -10.61 -5.46 -4.64
N LYS A 530 -11.14 -6.14 -5.66
CA LYS A 530 -11.63 -7.53 -5.57
C LYS A 530 -10.72 -8.55 -6.23
N LEU A 531 -10.08 -8.19 -7.35
CA LEU A 531 -9.33 -9.15 -8.18
C LEU A 531 -7.82 -9.09 -7.98
N ARG A 532 -7.29 -7.93 -7.55
CA ARG A 532 -5.87 -7.68 -7.33
C ARG A 532 -5.64 -6.83 -6.07
N PRO A 533 -6.07 -7.31 -4.88
CA PRO A 533 -6.13 -6.50 -3.66
C PRO A 533 -4.77 -6.29 -3.00
N VAL A 534 -3.75 -7.04 -3.38
CA VAL A 534 -2.37 -6.96 -2.82
C VAL A 534 -1.35 -6.42 -3.82
N GLU A 535 -1.76 -6.10 -5.04
CA GLU A 535 -0.91 -5.53 -6.07
C GLU A 535 -1.23 -4.04 -6.21
N SER A 536 -0.23 -3.19 -6.28
CA SER A 536 -0.44 -1.78 -6.64
C SER A 536 -0.65 -1.64 -8.16
N PRO A 537 -1.14 -0.50 -8.67
CA PRO A 537 -1.16 -0.22 -10.10
C PRO A 537 0.23 -0.26 -10.74
N THR A 538 1.29 0.00 -9.97
CA THR A 538 2.67 -0.08 -10.41
C THR A 538 3.16 -1.53 -10.39
N ALA A 539 3.53 -2.05 -11.56
CA ALA A 539 3.97 -3.44 -11.69
C ALA A 539 5.19 -3.74 -10.82
N GLY A 540 5.16 -4.87 -10.10
CA GLY A 540 6.25 -5.31 -9.22
C GLY A 540 6.24 -4.67 -7.83
N VAL A 541 5.29 -3.77 -7.54
CA VAL A 541 5.07 -3.19 -6.21
C VAL A 541 3.80 -3.78 -5.60
N PHE A 542 3.95 -4.37 -4.42
CA PHE A 542 2.90 -5.09 -3.69
C PHE A 542 2.60 -4.40 -2.36
N LEU A 543 1.42 -4.65 -1.81
CA LEU A 543 0.90 -4.00 -0.61
C LEU A 543 0.62 -5.03 0.48
N SER A 544 1.07 -4.76 1.71
CA SER A 544 0.89 -5.65 2.85
C SER A 544 0.54 -4.85 4.12
N GLY A 545 -0.55 -5.22 4.77
CA GLY A 545 -0.99 -4.63 6.03
C GLY A 545 -1.70 -3.28 5.90
N VAL A 546 -1.66 -2.50 6.97
CA VAL A 546 -2.46 -1.28 7.13
C VAL A 546 -2.07 -0.16 6.15
N CYS A 547 -0.92 -0.22 5.51
CA CYS A 547 -0.55 0.76 4.48
C CYS A 547 -1.58 0.87 3.33
N GLN A 548 -2.38 -0.17 3.09
CA GLN A 548 -3.44 -0.21 2.07
C GLN A 548 -4.83 0.18 2.63
N GLY A 549 -5.02 0.11 3.95
CA GLY A 549 -6.28 0.46 4.61
C GLY A 549 -6.39 -0.15 5.99
N PRO A 550 -7.29 0.35 6.83
CA PRO A 550 -7.48 -0.15 8.20
C PRO A 550 -7.79 -1.64 8.25
N LYS A 551 -7.01 -2.40 9.03
CA LYS A 551 -7.19 -3.84 9.26
C LYS A 551 -6.54 -4.28 10.58
N ASP A 552 -6.98 -5.40 11.09
CA ASP A 552 -6.45 -6.02 12.30
C ASP A 552 -5.26 -6.95 12.00
N ILE A 553 -4.75 -7.63 13.05
CA ILE A 553 -3.60 -8.53 12.93
C ILE A 553 -3.91 -9.75 12.07
N PRO A 554 -5.03 -10.51 12.27
CA PRO A 554 -5.40 -11.64 11.41
C PRO A 554 -5.52 -11.26 9.93
N GLU A 555 -6.19 -10.18 9.62
CA GLU A 555 -6.32 -9.69 8.24
C GLU A 555 -4.96 -9.26 7.67
N THR A 556 -4.13 -8.60 8.48
CA THR A 556 -2.78 -8.19 8.10
C THR A 556 -1.92 -9.40 7.73
N VAL A 557 -1.95 -10.46 8.55
CA VAL A 557 -1.20 -11.70 8.28
C VAL A 557 -1.72 -12.42 7.03
N ALA A 558 -3.05 -12.48 6.85
CA ALA A 558 -3.65 -13.05 5.64
C ALA A 558 -3.25 -12.28 4.37
N GLN A 559 -3.24 -10.95 4.44
CA GLN A 559 -2.81 -10.12 3.32
C GLN A 559 -1.29 -10.24 3.07
N ALA A 560 -0.49 -10.39 4.10
CA ALA A 560 0.96 -10.62 4.00
C ALA A 560 1.27 -11.91 3.20
N GLY A 561 0.60 -13.02 3.53
CA GLY A 561 0.72 -14.26 2.79
C GLY A 561 0.25 -14.14 1.33
N ALA A 562 -0.83 -13.38 1.08
CA ALA A 562 -1.29 -13.10 -0.28
C ALA A 562 -0.27 -12.27 -1.08
N ALA A 563 0.34 -11.25 -0.48
CA ALA A 563 1.38 -10.45 -1.11
C ALA A 563 2.63 -11.29 -1.39
N ALA A 564 3.08 -12.09 -0.41
CA ALA A 564 4.20 -13.02 -0.57
C ALA A 564 3.97 -14.02 -1.72
N SER A 565 2.78 -14.61 -1.82
CA SER A 565 2.42 -15.51 -2.92
C SER A 565 2.56 -14.83 -4.29
N LYS A 566 2.17 -13.56 -4.42
CA LYS A 566 2.33 -12.80 -5.67
C LYS A 566 3.79 -12.48 -5.99
N VAL A 567 4.56 -12.12 -4.97
CA VAL A 567 6.02 -11.91 -5.10
C VAL A 567 6.71 -13.21 -5.55
N ILE A 568 6.44 -14.32 -4.89
CA ILE A 568 6.99 -15.64 -5.24
C ILE A 568 6.65 -15.99 -6.69
N GLY A 569 5.38 -15.81 -7.11
CA GLY A 569 4.95 -16.04 -8.48
C GLY A 569 5.62 -15.14 -9.53
N LEU A 570 6.10 -13.95 -9.13
CA LEU A 570 6.93 -13.09 -9.99
C LEU A 570 8.37 -13.59 -10.01
N LEU A 571 8.97 -13.84 -8.84
CA LEU A 571 10.36 -14.27 -8.72
C LEU A 571 10.61 -15.67 -9.31
N ALA A 572 9.60 -16.54 -9.38
CA ALA A 572 9.71 -17.85 -10.00
C ALA A 572 10.00 -17.80 -11.51
N LYS A 573 9.69 -16.68 -12.17
CA LYS A 573 9.93 -16.51 -13.60
C LYS A 573 11.38 -16.09 -13.86
N ASP A 574 12.06 -16.72 -14.81
CA ASP A 574 13.41 -16.30 -15.19
C ASP A 574 13.41 -14.98 -15.97
N LYS A 575 12.35 -14.76 -16.73
CA LYS A 575 12.15 -13.54 -17.52
C LYS A 575 10.70 -13.08 -17.43
N LEU A 576 10.50 -11.78 -17.49
CA LEU A 576 9.21 -11.14 -17.64
C LEU A 576 9.03 -10.65 -19.07
N SER A 577 7.86 -10.91 -19.63
CA SER A 577 7.47 -10.32 -20.90
C SER A 577 7.10 -8.84 -20.67
N CYS A 578 7.79 -7.95 -21.36
CA CYS A 578 7.51 -6.50 -21.32
C CYS A 578 6.35 -6.17 -22.26
N ASN A 579 5.52 -5.20 -21.91
CA ASN A 579 4.49 -4.71 -22.80
C ASN A 579 5.16 -4.06 -24.03
N PRO A 580 4.93 -4.51 -25.27
CA PRO A 580 5.55 -3.91 -26.44
C PRO A 580 4.93 -2.59 -26.88
N CYS A 581 3.81 -2.17 -26.29
CA CYS A 581 3.20 -0.87 -26.53
C CYS A 581 4.02 0.24 -25.83
N VAL A 582 5.27 0.40 -26.24
CA VAL A 582 6.23 1.36 -25.72
C VAL A 582 6.52 2.45 -26.73
N SER A 583 7.04 3.58 -26.23
CA SER A 583 7.48 4.66 -27.12
C SER A 583 8.69 4.25 -27.95
N HIS A 584 8.81 4.85 -29.11
CA HIS A 584 10.00 4.74 -29.97
C HIS A 584 10.34 6.11 -30.58
N SER A 585 11.57 6.28 -30.96
CA SER A 585 12.07 7.49 -31.62
C SER A 585 12.38 7.21 -33.09
N ASP A 586 11.92 8.09 -33.98
CA ASP A 586 12.40 8.14 -35.36
C ASP A 586 13.70 8.97 -35.40
N PRO A 587 14.88 8.34 -35.59
CA PRO A 587 16.14 9.06 -35.57
C PRO A 587 16.26 10.10 -36.70
N MET A 588 15.50 9.93 -37.82
CA MET A 588 15.54 10.87 -38.93
C MET A 588 14.84 12.19 -38.61
N LYS A 589 13.81 12.13 -37.75
CA LYS A 589 13.05 13.31 -37.29
C LYS A 589 13.59 13.90 -36.00
N CYS A 590 14.39 13.13 -35.23
CA CYS A 590 14.88 13.57 -33.92
C CYS A 590 15.95 14.65 -34.07
N ASN A 591 15.77 15.77 -33.36
CA ASN A 591 16.70 16.90 -33.34
C ASN A 591 17.49 16.99 -32.01
N GLY A 592 17.39 16.01 -31.11
CA GLY A 592 18.16 15.91 -29.86
C GLY A 592 17.83 16.93 -28.78
N CYS A 593 16.67 17.58 -28.82
CA CYS A 593 16.28 18.70 -27.94
C CYS A 593 16.03 18.35 -26.46
N SER A 594 16.02 17.08 -26.09
CA SER A 594 15.80 16.55 -24.73
C SER A 594 14.39 16.71 -24.13
N SER A 595 13.43 17.32 -24.81
CA SER A 595 12.06 17.51 -24.31
C SER A 595 11.41 16.19 -23.86
N CYS A 596 11.58 15.11 -24.63
CA CYS A 596 11.02 13.79 -24.32
C CYS A 596 11.60 13.16 -23.04
N ALA A 597 12.92 13.34 -22.77
CA ALA A 597 13.53 12.82 -21.55
C ALA A 597 13.11 13.61 -20.30
N ASN A 598 13.01 14.96 -20.45
CA ASN A 598 12.64 15.84 -19.35
C ASN A 598 11.21 15.57 -18.82
N VAL A 599 10.29 15.10 -19.68
CA VAL A 599 8.92 14.79 -19.27
C VAL A 599 8.72 13.32 -18.90
N CYS A 600 9.74 12.47 -19.09
CA CYS A 600 9.60 11.03 -18.83
C CYS A 600 9.67 10.75 -17.33
N PRO A 601 8.56 10.36 -16.66
CA PRO A 601 8.56 10.10 -15.22
C PRO A 601 9.33 8.83 -14.84
N TYR A 602 9.64 7.97 -15.84
CA TYR A 602 10.30 6.68 -15.63
C TYR A 602 11.79 6.70 -16.01
N GLY A 603 12.33 7.81 -16.50
CA GLY A 603 13.72 7.88 -16.94
C GLY A 603 14.05 6.91 -18.10
N ALA A 604 13.05 6.56 -18.92
CA ALA A 604 13.18 5.56 -19.98
C ALA A 604 13.89 6.06 -21.24
N ILE A 605 14.28 7.32 -21.32
CA ILE A 605 14.82 7.94 -22.54
C ILE A 605 16.25 8.41 -22.28
N THR A 606 17.16 7.87 -23.07
CA THR A 606 18.58 8.24 -23.15
C THR A 606 18.91 8.80 -24.52
N TYR A 607 20.16 9.10 -24.78
CA TYR A 607 20.63 9.65 -26.04
C TYR A 607 21.86 8.90 -26.51
N GLU A 608 21.96 8.74 -27.82
CA GLU A 608 23.15 8.27 -28.50
C GLU A 608 23.50 9.21 -29.67
N GLU A 609 24.77 9.23 -30.06
CA GLU A 609 25.23 9.92 -31.25
C GLU A 609 25.14 8.97 -32.44
N LYS A 610 24.43 9.39 -33.48
CA LYS A 610 24.33 8.66 -34.76
C LYS A 610 24.91 9.48 -35.90
N ASP A 611 25.75 8.83 -36.70
CA ASP A 611 26.28 9.39 -37.93
C ASP A 611 25.30 9.11 -39.08
N PHE A 612 24.79 10.20 -39.68
CA PHE A 612 23.89 10.19 -40.84
C PHE A 612 24.64 10.53 -42.12
N SER A 613 25.99 10.69 -42.08
CA SER A 613 26.79 10.96 -43.26
C SER A 613 26.86 9.74 -44.18
N ARG A 614 26.79 9.97 -45.49
CA ARG A 614 26.97 8.90 -46.48
C ARG A 614 28.41 8.39 -46.57
N ARG A 615 29.39 9.12 -46.00
CA ARG A 615 30.83 8.89 -46.12
C ARG A 615 31.53 8.52 -44.83
N LYS A 616 30.91 8.19 -43.77
CA LYS A 616 31.52 7.85 -42.46
C LYS A 616 32.62 8.84 -42.00
N ASP A 617 32.55 10.09 -42.45
CA ASP A 617 33.49 11.17 -42.11
C ASP A 617 33.07 11.96 -40.86
N GLY A 618 31.97 11.57 -40.18
CA GLY A 618 31.43 12.23 -39.02
C GLY A 618 30.80 13.61 -39.28
N SER A 619 30.66 14.00 -40.55
CA SER A 619 30.13 15.32 -40.93
C SER A 619 28.65 15.56 -40.59
N MET A 620 27.89 14.49 -40.25
CA MET A 620 26.50 14.58 -39.89
C MET A 620 26.14 13.78 -38.61
N ILE A 621 26.99 13.84 -37.60
CA ILE A 621 26.72 13.26 -36.29
C ILE A 621 25.62 14.09 -35.62
N ARG A 622 24.55 13.44 -35.21
CA ARG A 622 23.45 14.03 -34.44
C ARG A 622 23.16 13.22 -33.21
N ARG A 623 22.88 13.89 -32.12
CA ARG A 623 22.36 13.29 -30.90
C ARG A 623 20.87 12.92 -31.12
N VAL A 624 20.50 11.68 -30.88
CA VAL A 624 19.12 11.17 -31.04
C VAL A 624 18.65 10.48 -29.77
N ALA A 625 17.34 10.58 -29.53
CA ALA A 625 16.73 9.92 -28.39
C ALA A 625 16.64 8.40 -28.62
N VAL A 626 16.96 7.62 -27.57
CA VAL A 626 16.80 6.16 -27.53
C VAL A 626 15.92 5.80 -26.36
N VAL A 627 14.92 4.95 -26.59
CA VAL A 627 13.99 4.49 -25.57
C VAL A 627 14.44 3.14 -25.05
N ASN A 628 14.60 3.04 -23.74
CA ASN A 628 14.73 1.74 -23.07
C ASN A 628 13.33 1.12 -22.94
N GLU A 629 13.03 0.15 -23.80
CA GLU A 629 11.73 -0.51 -23.88
C GLU A 629 11.34 -1.26 -22.58
N ALA A 630 12.32 -1.72 -21.81
CA ALA A 630 12.07 -2.42 -20.55
C ALA A 630 11.63 -1.47 -19.42
N VAL A 631 12.05 -0.21 -19.48
CA VAL A 631 11.69 0.84 -18.50
C VAL A 631 10.43 1.60 -18.91
N CYS A 632 10.17 1.69 -20.22
CA CYS A 632 9.05 2.46 -20.77
C CYS A 632 7.69 1.86 -20.37
N GLN A 633 6.82 2.66 -19.75
CA GLN A 633 5.47 2.24 -19.36
C GLN A 633 4.38 2.63 -20.38
N GLY A 634 4.77 3.09 -21.57
CA GLY A 634 3.80 3.42 -22.63
C GLY A 634 2.85 4.59 -22.31
N CYS A 635 3.22 5.50 -21.41
CA CYS A 635 2.33 6.57 -20.95
C CYS A 635 2.08 7.69 -22.00
N GLY A 636 2.88 7.77 -23.07
CA GLY A 636 2.71 8.72 -24.16
C GLY A 636 3.17 10.16 -23.87
N ALA A 637 3.61 10.53 -22.67
CA ALA A 637 4.01 11.90 -22.34
C ALA A 637 5.10 12.45 -23.29
N CYS A 638 6.03 11.61 -23.70
CA CYS A 638 7.11 11.98 -24.62
C CYS A 638 6.61 12.26 -26.06
N THR A 639 5.52 11.65 -26.52
CA THR A 639 4.95 11.89 -27.86
C THR A 639 4.35 13.28 -27.92
N VAL A 640 3.63 13.69 -26.86
CA VAL A 640 3.05 15.04 -26.75
C VAL A 640 4.13 16.12 -26.63
N ALA A 641 5.22 15.85 -25.90
CA ALA A 641 6.29 16.81 -25.67
C ALA A 641 7.28 16.95 -26.85
N CYS A 642 7.18 16.09 -27.87
CA CYS A 642 8.15 16.09 -28.97
C CYS A 642 7.80 17.13 -30.05
N PRO A 643 8.55 18.25 -30.17
CA PRO A 643 8.21 19.31 -31.14
C PRO A 643 8.44 18.90 -32.60
N SER A 644 9.28 17.89 -32.86
CA SER A 644 9.57 17.41 -34.22
C SER A 644 8.70 16.22 -34.64
N GLY A 645 7.81 15.70 -33.76
CA GLY A 645 7.05 14.51 -34.01
C GLY A 645 7.90 13.24 -34.20
N ALA A 646 9.12 13.23 -33.65
CA ALA A 646 10.02 12.08 -33.72
C ALA A 646 9.64 10.96 -32.76
N MET A 647 8.97 11.29 -31.64
CA MET A 647 8.49 10.29 -30.66
C MET A 647 7.11 9.82 -31.04
N ASP A 648 6.94 8.51 -31.09
CA ASP A 648 5.63 7.89 -31.32
C ASP A 648 5.47 6.65 -30.39
N LEU A 649 4.25 6.10 -30.30
CA LEU A 649 3.93 5.01 -29.40
C LEU A 649 3.50 3.78 -30.20
N LYS A 650 4.20 2.66 -30.05
CA LYS A 650 3.83 1.39 -30.70
C LYS A 650 2.43 0.95 -30.24
N GLY A 651 1.56 0.62 -31.20
CA GLY A 651 0.17 0.25 -30.94
C GLY A 651 -0.80 1.42 -30.69
N PHE A 652 -0.27 2.66 -30.56
CA PHE A 652 -1.01 3.91 -30.39
C PHE A 652 -0.34 5.05 -31.18
N ALA A 653 0.14 4.73 -32.38
CA ALA A 653 0.74 5.72 -33.25
C ALA A 653 -0.27 6.81 -33.61
N THR A 654 0.22 8.03 -33.87
CA THR A 654 -0.63 9.18 -34.25
C THR A 654 -1.57 8.84 -35.38
N SER A 655 -1.13 8.07 -36.40
CA SER A 655 -1.94 7.62 -37.51
C SER A 655 -3.09 6.69 -37.07
N GLN A 656 -2.87 5.83 -36.07
CA GLN A 656 -3.91 4.95 -35.56
C GLN A 656 -4.99 5.73 -34.79
N ILE A 657 -4.57 6.68 -33.94
CA ILE A 657 -5.49 7.56 -33.21
C ILE A 657 -6.30 8.43 -34.17
N MET A 658 -5.67 9.01 -35.18
CA MET A 658 -6.37 9.81 -36.17
C MET A 658 -7.38 9.01 -36.99
N ALA A 659 -7.09 7.75 -37.28
CA ALA A 659 -8.05 6.85 -37.92
C ALA A 659 -9.29 6.56 -37.06
N GLU A 660 -9.12 6.43 -35.74
CA GLU A 660 -10.25 6.33 -34.80
C GLU A 660 -11.09 7.61 -34.80
N VAL A 661 -10.43 8.78 -34.72
CA VAL A 661 -11.11 10.09 -34.77
C VAL A 661 -11.90 10.23 -36.08
N ASP A 662 -11.29 9.95 -37.25
CA ASP A 662 -11.95 10.00 -38.54
C ASP A 662 -13.16 9.05 -38.63
N ALA A 663 -13.07 7.88 -38.02
CA ALA A 663 -14.16 6.90 -37.97
C ALA A 663 -15.32 7.33 -37.05
N ILE A 664 -15.04 8.08 -35.98
CA ILE A 664 -16.04 8.63 -35.06
C ILE A 664 -16.78 9.83 -35.69
N CYS A 665 -16.07 10.63 -36.49
CA CYS A 665 -16.63 11.84 -37.12
C CYS A 665 -17.44 11.56 -38.39
N LYS A 666 -17.42 10.34 -38.91
CA LYS A 666 -18.24 9.87 -40.06
C LYS A 666 -19.60 9.34 -39.61
#